data_787e024ec660e372b2fad57270bc0a28
#
_entry.id   787e024ec660e372b2fad57270bc0a28
#
_cell.length_a   1.000
_cell.length_b   1.000
_cell.length_c   1.000
_cell.angle_alpha   90.00
_cell.angle_beta   90.00
_cell.angle_gamma   90.00
#
_symmetry.space_group_name_H-M   'P 1'
#
loop_
_entity.id
_entity.type
_entity.pdbx_description
1 polymer ?
#
loop_
_entity_poly.entity_id
_entity_poly.type
_entity_poly.pdbx_seq_one_letter_code
_entity_poly.pdbx_strand_id
1 'polypeptide(L)'
;YAPCRLERNGVNINCMLTDEFLSLNTGALTALMKKNDDEDETEQLLEGLLDVVPSVPITQEKMDIFLTTFKSIVPDIDVSLNPENIIKEDNITKDFYNDGVNEGINSENIDEIIEQEERAKKSAIKLDKISLTKQCAIILTKRPAVTAGVLHELTQIAEKPSGIYRETVLNLINEEYTQSKPTDSQQKSLADFFPVTPLSLSDAQLNVVKNVENAKLVSVFGPPGTGKSQTIVNLAAHLIANGKTVLVASRMDKAVDVVAERLNELGAPFLALRAGRLNYQRELSMQLQDLLANKVDLDEGAENSILCDVSDMENLLKAISDLEKKSEKIIKLEEEWTGVNGEINLQKPQYANPKFIKHVLKEDEINLVESSIKSLSENLEKAGFWSSLKNMSAIGNLKKSLKINNFDVNNENLLILSNELEFAKLVCKARKIETEIQATGNIHVLSEQIRNMKKKQKRLAINILKCKRRQALKGLMQDPVKRQRLFVHSKSLVERKKNLQNRLLETEDFRPLLEAFPCWCVTTYAVSGSLPMKPGLFDVVIIDEASQCDIASCFPILFRAKKAVVVGDDKQLPHLSFLEKAKEQSFLSQYGITDRYQLMWRFRTNSMFDLANYYSMHPVLLDEHFRSLPPIINYSNKEFYGGRIKVMRRNDNSKKVLETVVVPDGKVDFDATRNLPEIEALVKRLHEIVVEDERKNPDNPVSIGIISPFRAQVEQLKISVAKVLSEHMMEKHQIEIGTAHTFQGDERDIILISWAYANNSFPQSLIFLQKPNLFNVAITRARYQMINFISTPQVTSCPNSLSASAT
;
A
#
# COMPACT_ATOMS: atom_id res chain seq x y z
N TYR A 1 32.90 -10.28 -4.80
CA TYR A 1 33.40 -11.14 -5.87
C TYR A 1 33.44 -10.37 -7.18
N ALA A 2 34.33 -10.74 -8.10
CA ALA A 2 34.41 -10.10 -9.42
C ALA A 2 34.15 -11.14 -10.50
N PRO A 3 33.30 -10.89 -11.50
CA PRO A 3 33.11 -11.78 -12.62
C PRO A 3 34.42 -11.86 -13.42
N CYS A 4 34.85 -13.09 -13.72
CA CYS A 4 36.10 -13.34 -14.45
C CYS A 4 35.82 -14.22 -15.67
N ARG A 5 36.56 -13.98 -16.73
CA ARG A 5 36.62 -14.85 -17.90
C ARG A 5 37.92 -15.66 -17.85
N LEU A 6 37.79 -16.97 -17.97
CA LEU A 6 38.91 -17.87 -18.05
C LEU A 6 39.22 -18.14 -19.53
N GLU A 7 40.42 -17.82 -19.97
CA GLU A 7 40.89 -18.11 -21.34
C GLU A 7 42.05 -19.08 -21.25
N ARG A 8 41.94 -20.20 -21.96
CA ARG A 8 43.00 -21.19 -22.05
C ARG A 8 43.95 -20.81 -23.18
N ASN A 9 45.20 -20.60 -22.83
CA ASN A 9 46.27 -20.34 -23.79
C ASN A 9 47.36 -21.43 -23.63
N GLY A 10 47.21 -22.54 -24.38
CA GLY A 10 48.08 -23.70 -24.25
C GLY A 10 47.88 -24.40 -22.90
N VAL A 11 48.93 -24.44 -22.10
CA VAL A 11 48.96 -25.02 -20.74
C VAL A 11 48.53 -24.01 -19.69
N ASN A 12 48.55 -22.72 -20.01
CA ASN A 12 48.24 -21.64 -19.08
C ASN A 12 46.75 -21.28 -19.13
N ILE A 13 46.15 -20.98 -17.99
CA ILE A 13 44.82 -20.42 -17.87
C ILE A 13 44.98 -18.96 -17.43
N ASN A 14 44.58 -18.05 -18.29
CA ASN A 14 44.52 -16.64 -17.97
C ASN A 14 43.17 -16.30 -17.37
N CYS A 15 43.16 -15.68 -16.22
CA CYS A 15 41.94 -15.15 -15.58
C CYS A 15 41.91 -13.64 -15.82
N MET A 16 40.92 -13.16 -16.58
CA MET A 16 40.72 -11.74 -16.82
C MET A 16 39.44 -11.31 -16.14
N LEU A 17 39.50 -10.20 -15.39
CA LEU A 17 38.30 -9.55 -14.88
C LEU A 17 37.44 -9.07 -16.06
N THR A 18 36.19 -9.44 -16.07
CA THR A 18 35.23 -9.00 -17.11
C THR A 18 34.55 -7.70 -16.73
N ASP A 19 34.72 -7.25 -15.48
CA ASP A 19 34.13 -6.06 -14.93
C ASP A 19 35.12 -5.36 -13.98
N GLU A 20 35.12 -4.04 -13.98
CA GLU A 20 35.96 -3.23 -13.07
C GLU A 20 35.32 -3.11 -11.67
N PHE A 21 34.09 -3.60 -11.53
CA PHE A 21 33.35 -3.52 -10.28
C PHE A 21 33.34 -4.85 -9.54
N LEU A 22 33.56 -4.76 -8.23
CA LEU A 22 33.40 -5.90 -7.34
C LEU A 22 31.93 -6.02 -6.95
N SER A 23 31.40 -7.23 -6.96
CA SER A 23 30.05 -7.51 -6.47
C SER A 23 30.13 -8.32 -5.18
N LEU A 24 29.31 -7.98 -4.20
CA LEU A 24 29.16 -8.79 -2.99
C LEU A 24 28.35 -10.06 -3.31
N ASN A 25 28.78 -11.19 -2.74
CA ASN A 25 27.95 -12.39 -2.76
C ASN A 25 26.84 -12.23 -1.73
N THR A 26 25.75 -11.57 -2.15
CA THR A 26 24.59 -11.30 -1.30
C THR A 26 23.98 -12.59 -0.75
N GLY A 27 23.97 -13.68 -1.53
CA GLY A 27 23.47 -14.97 -1.07
C GLY A 27 24.32 -15.58 0.05
N ALA A 28 25.65 -15.45 -0.03
CA ALA A 28 26.53 -15.89 1.06
C ALA A 28 26.38 -15.00 2.29
N LEU A 29 26.28 -13.68 2.09
CA LEU A 29 26.07 -12.73 3.17
C LEU A 29 24.71 -12.93 3.83
N THR A 30 23.66 -13.10 3.04
CA THR A 30 22.33 -13.47 3.55
C THR A 30 22.38 -14.78 4.33
N ALA A 31 23.12 -15.80 3.85
CA ALA A 31 23.28 -17.06 4.57
C ALA A 31 24.05 -16.91 5.89
N LEU A 32 25.05 -16.02 5.93
CA LEU A 32 25.80 -15.67 7.15
C LEU A 32 24.92 -14.90 8.16
N MET A 33 24.03 -14.07 7.66
CA MET A 33 23.09 -13.30 8.45
C MET A 33 21.83 -14.12 8.81
N LYS A 34 21.52 -15.18 8.06
CA LYS A 34 20.37 -16.10 8.21
C LYS A 34 20.39 -17.00 9.46
N LYS A 35 21.05 -16.65 10.50
CA LYS A 35 20.69 -17.22 11.80
C LYS A 35 19.26 -16.81 12.24
N ASN A 36 18.61 -15.91 11.52
CA ASN A 36 17.29 -15.35 11.85
C ASN A 36 16.41 -15.19 10.59
N ASP A 37 15.15 -15.50 10.72
CA ASP A 37 14.15 -15.70 9.64
C ASP A 37 13.67 -14.46 8.86
N ASP A 38 14.32 -13.30 8.98
CA ASP A 38 13.85 -12.05 8.37
C ASP A 38 14.68 -11.67 7.13
N GLU A 39 14.11 -11.90 5.94
CA GLU A 39 14.76 -11.62 4.65
C GLU A 39 14.91 -10.12 4.38
N ASP A 40 13.94 -9.31 4.78
CA ASP A 40 13.89 -7.88 4.43
C ASP A 40 14.92 -7.03 5.19
N GLU A 41 15.23 -7.39 6.43
CA GLU A 41 16.22 -6.67 7.24
C GLU A 41 17.65 -6.97 6.80
N THR A 42 17.89 -8.19 6.38
CA THR A 42 19.15 -8.63 5.80
C THR A 42 19.45 -7.84 4.52
N GLU A 43 18.46 -7.55 3.72
CA GLU A 43 18.59 -6.77 2.49
C GLU A 43 19.03 -5.33 2.74
N GLN A 44 18.55 -4.67 3.79
CA GLN A 44 18.96 -3.28 4.11
C GLN A 44 20.37 -3.17 4.65
N LEU A 45 20.78 -4.12 5.48
CA LEU A 45 22.15 -4.16 5.97
C LEU A 45 23.13 -4.40 4.81
N LEU A 46 22.70 -5.17 3.81
CA LEU A 46 23.47 -5.39 2.58
C LEU A 46 23.54 -4.11 1.73
N GLU A 47 22.50 -3.26 1.70
CA GLU A 47 22.54 -1.98 0.99
C GLU A 47 23.62 -1.05 1.54
N GLY A 48 23.77 -0.96 2.86
CA GLY A 48 24.84 -0.20 3.49
C GLY A 48 26.25 -0.73 3.16
N LEU A 49 26.39 -2.04 2.96
CA LEU A 49 27.65 -2.64 2.50
C LEU A 49 27.95 -2.36 1.03
N LEU A 50 26.92 -2.34 0.19
CA LEU A 50 27.06 -2.10 -1.24
C LEU A 50 27.59 -0.69 -1.55
N ASP A 51 27.22 0.30 -0.74
CA ASP A 51 27.70 1.67 -0.91
C ASP A 51 29.21 1.83 -0.61
N VAL A 52 29.78 0.90 0.12
CA VAL A 52 31.21 0.90 0.49
C VAL A 52 32.04 -0.20 -0.16
N VAL A 53 31.47 -0.94 -1.13
CA VAL A 53 32.22 -1.97 -1.88
C VAL A 53 33.40 -1.30 -2.60
N PRO A 54 34.64 -1.76 -2.39
CA PRO A 54 35.78 -1.14 -3.02
C PRO A 54 35.80 -1.37 -4.52
N SER A 55 36.04 -0.32 -5.30
CA SER A 55 36.27 -0.42 -6.75
C SER A 55 37.71 -0.82 -7.07
N VAL A 56 37.90 -1.44 -8.23
CA VAL A 56 39.26 -1.78 -8.73
C VAL A 56 39.96 -0.50 -9.26
N PRO A 57 41.21 -0.22 -8.90
CA PRO A 57 42.11 -0.98 -8.03
C PRO A 57 41.73 -0.86 -6.55
N ILE A 58 41.84 -1.99 -5.84
CA ILE A 58 41.53 -2.05 -4.41
C ILE A 58 42.67 -1.40 -3.63
N THR A 59 42.40 -0.29 -2.97
CA THR A 59 43.39 0.35 -2.06
C THR A 59 43.11 -0.08 -0.63
N GLN A 60 44.15 0.03 0.23
CA GLN A 60 44.06 -0.31 1.65
C GLN A 60 42.98 0.53 2.34
N GLU A 61 42.90 1.81 2.04
CA GLU A 61 41.93 2.73 2.61
C GLU A 61 40.47 2.32 2.27
N LYS A 62 40.20 1.97 1.02
CA LYS A 62 38.88 1.47 0.59
C LYS A 62 38.50 0.16 1.28
N MET A 63 39.46 -0.71 1.46
CA MET A 63 39.28 -1.99 2.13
C MET A 63 39.04 -1.79 3.63
N ASP A 64 39.71 -0.87 4.28
CA ASP A 64 39.53 -0.60 5.70
C ASP A 64 38.14 -0.01 5.99
N ILE A 65 37.63 0.86 5.11
CA ILE A 65 36.27 1.37 5.18
C ILE A 65 35.24 0.21 5.06
N PHE A 66 35.43 -0.62 4.03
CA PHE A 66 34.56 -1.78 3.81
C PHE A 66 34.57 -2.74 5.01
N LEU A 67 35.73 -3.09 5.54
CA LEU A 67 35.87 -4.00 6.66
C LEU A 67 35.28 -3.44 7.95
N THR A 68 35.38 -2.13 8.16
CA THR A 68 34.81 -1.46 9.32
C THR A 68 33.27 -1.51 9.25
N THR A 69 32.72 -1.21 8.09
CA THR A 69 31.27 -1.31 7.85
C THR A 69 30.79 -2.76 7.94
N PHE A 70 31.54 -3.70 7.40
CA PHE A 70 31.22 -5.12 7.45
C PHE A 70 31.18 -5.65 8.90
N LYS A 71 32.16 -5.27 9.73
CA LYS A 71 32.19 -5.62 11.16
C LYS A 71 31.02 -5.05 11.94
N SER A 72 30.56 -3.87 11.60
CA SER A 72 29.38 -3.25 12.27
C SER A 72 28.08 -4.02 11.96
N ILE A 73 28.04 -4.72 10.84
CA ILE A 73 26.86 -5.48 10.37
C ILE A 73 26.91 -6.94 10.85
N VAL A 74 28.11 -7.52 10.90
CA VAL A 74 28.34 -8.90 11.34
C VAL A 74 29.39 -8.89 12.47
N PRO A 75 28.99 -8.61 13.72
CA PRO A 75 29.93 -8.40 14.83
C PRO A 75 30.76 -9.61 15.19
N ASP A 76 30.26 -10.84 14.98
CA ASP A 76 30.90 -12.10 15.35
C ASP A 76 31.99 -12.58 14.36
N ILE A 77 32.36 -11.73 13.40
CA ILE A 77 33.38 -12.07 12.41
C ILE A 77 34.79 -11.77 12.95
N ASP A 78 35.61 -12.81 13.00
CA ASP A 78 37.02 -12.65 13.23
C ASP A 78 37.74 -12.26 11.91
N VAL A 79 38.22 -11.03 11.84
CA VAL A 79 39.00 -10.54 10.69
C VAL A 79 40.48 -10.78 10.97
N SER A 80 40.95 -11.96 10.63
CA SER A 80 42.40 -12.22 10.68
C SER A 80 43.07 -11.72 9.40
N LEU A 81 43.84 -10.66 9.52
CA LEU A 81 44.64 -10.11 8.42
C LEU A 81 45.93 -10.90 8.19
N ASN A 82 46.22 -11.93 8.98
CA ASN A 82 47.42 -12.75 8.88
C ASN A 82 47.19 -14.01 8.06
N PRO A 83 48.09 -14.32 7.09
CA PRO A 83 47.97 -15.47 6.21
C PRO A 83 48.32 -16.82 6.86
N GLU A 84 48.66 -16.87 8.14
CA GLU A 84 49.21 -18.09 8.78
C GLU A 84 48.17 -19.06 9.34
N ASN A 85 46.88 -18.72 9.37
CA ASN A 85 45.79 -19.64 9.77
C ASN A 85 45.10 -20.27 8.56
N ILE A 86 45.86 -20.99 7.75
CA ILE A 86 45.35 -21.80 6.66
C ILE A 86 44.71 -23.06 7.25
N ILE A 87 43.43 -23.24 7.05
CA ILE A 87 42.74 -24.53 7.21
C ILE A 87 43.45 -25.49 6.24
N LYS A 88 44.13 -26.48 6.77
CA LYS A 88 44.77 -27.52 5.96
C LYS A 88 43.68 -28.19 5.08
N GLU A 89 43.97 -28.21 3.79
CA GLU A 89 43.25 -29.02 2.81
C GLU A 89 43.22 -30.47 3.27
N ASP A 90 42.15 -30.90 3.85
CA ASP A 90 41.85 -32.32 3.97
C ASP A 90 40.35 -32.54 3.67
N ASN A 91 40.17 -33.11 2.48
CA ASN A 91 39.01 -33.98 2.15
C ASN A 91 37.62 -33.41 1.76
N ILE A 92 37.51 -32.19 1.27
CA ILE A 92 36.19 -31.76 0.73
C ILE A 92 36.08 -31.86 -0.81
N THR A 93 37.15 -32.07 -1.52
CA THR A 93 37.17 -32.00 -3.00
C THR A 93 37.17 -33.36 -3.72
N LYS A 94 37.09 -34.47 -3.05
CA LYS A 94 37.16 -35.80 -3.74
C LYS A 94 35.80 -36.41 -4.08
N ASP A 95 34.72 -36.02 -3.42
CA ASP A 95 33.42 -36.68 -3.63
C ASP A 95 32.49 -35.98 -4.65
N PHE A 96 32.88 -34.83 -5.19
CA PHE A 96 32.06 -34.14 -6.17
C PHE A 96 32.45 -34.33 -7.64
N TYR A 97 33.51 -35.06 -7.96
CA TYR A 97 34.01 -35.15 -9.34
C TYR A 97 33.95 -36.55 -9.96
N ASN A 98 33.34 -37.53 -9.30
CA ASN A 98 33.25 -38.85 -9.86
C ASN A 98 31.82 -39.38 -9.96
N ASP A 99 30.93 -38.66 -10.63
CA ASP A 99 29.83 -39.34 -11.31
C ASP A 99 29.46 -38.53 -12.56
N GLY A 100 29.90 -39.17 -13.65
CA GLY A 100 29.74 -38.65 -14.99
C GLY A 100 28.32 -38.71 -15.47
N VAL A 101 28.07 -37.80 -16.36
CA VAL A 101 27.37 -37.97 -17.63
C VAL A 101 26.31 -39.06 -17.70
N ASN A 102 25.05 -38.64 -17.84
CA ASN A 102 23.92 -39.39 -18.36
C ASN A 102 23.31 -40.48 -17.47
N GLU A 103 22.48 -40.11 -16.54
CA GLU A 103 21.25 -40.86 -16.31
C GLU A 103 20.11 -39.93 -15.92
N GLY A 104 18.95 -40.18 -16.53
CA GLY A 104 17.75 -39.37 -16.36
C GLY A 104 17.29 -39.42 -14.88
N ILE A 105 16.99 -38.24 -14.37
CA ILE A 105 16.45 -38.07 -13.03
C ILE A 105 15.09 -38.77 -12.96
N ASN A 106 15.04 -39.96 -12.33
CA ASN A 106 13.82 -40.66 -12.00
C ASN A 106 13.18 -40.06 -10.76
N SER A 107 11.86 -40.07 -10.71
CA SER A 107 11.02 -39.47 -9.65
C SER A 107 11.25 -40.02 -8.23
N GLU A 108 11.98 -41.11 -8.09
CA GLU A 108 12.34 -41.72 -6.79
C GLU A 108 13.52 -40.99 -6.10
N ASN A 109 14.34 -40.24 -6.88
CA ASN A 109 15.51 -39.55 -6.33
C ASN A 109 15.21 -38.14 -5.78
N ILE A 110 14.00 -37.62 -5.92
CA ILE A 110 13.68 -36.23 -5.46
C ILE A 110 13.55 -36.20 -3.94
N ASP A 111 12.96 -37.22 -3.34
CA ASP A 111 12.86 -37.30 -1.88
C ASP A 111 14.24 -37.53 -1.26
N GLU A 112 15.14 -38.33 -1.92
CA GLU A 112 16.54 -38.44 -1.53
C GLU A 112 17.34 -37.14 -1.71
N ILE A 113 17.11 -36.37 -2.76
CA ILE A 113 17.75 -35.06 -2.96
C ILE A 113 17.27 -34.05 -1.92
N ILE A 114 15.98 -34.05 -1.60
CA ILE A 114 15.42 -33.19 -0.55
C ILE A 114 15.93 -33.64 0.83
N GLU A 115 16.00 -34.96 1.11
CA GLU A 115 16.62 -35.46 2.33
C GLU A 115 18.13 -35.19 2.37
N GLN A 116 18.84 -35.24 1.23
CA GLN A 116 20.25 -34.89 1.16
C GLN A 116 20.45 -33.38 1.30
N GLU A 117 19.57 -32.54 0.74
CA GLU A 117 19.60 -31.10 1.00
C GLU A 117 19.24 -30.75 2.45
N GLU A 118 18.28 -31.45 3.05
CA GLU A 118 17.98 -31.30 4.48
C GLU A 118 19.08 -31.88 5.39
N ARG A 119 19.71 -32.97 5.00
CA ARG A 119 20.90 -33.52 5.71
C ARG A 119 22.11 -32.61 5.51
N ALA A 120 22.31 -32.04 4.33
CA ALA A 120 23.35 -31.02 4.08
C ALA A 120 23.08 -29.72 4.85
N LYS A 121 21.83 -29.33 5.02
CA LYS A 121 21.43 -28.24 5.93
C LYS A 121 21.62 -28.57 7.40
N LYS A 122 21.45 -29.83 7.79
CA LYS A 122 21.69 -30.33 9.17
C LYS A 122 23.16 -30.63 9.45
N SER A 123 23.96 -30.96 8.44
CA SER A 123 25.40 -31.14 8.52
C SER A 123 26.19 -29.88 8.18
N ALA A 124 25.51 -28.73 8.04
CA ALA A 124 26.17 -27.45 7.96
C ALA A 124 27.19 -27.37 9.12
N ILE A 125 28.43 -27.40 8.74
CA ILE A 125 29.59 -27.31 9.62
C ILE A 125 29.31 -26.24 10.66
N LYS A 126 29.29 -26.58 11.93
CA LYS A 126 29.35 -25.62 13.03
C LYS A 126 30.71 -24.91 12.89
N LEU A 127 30.71 -23.86 12.09
CA LEU A 127 31.82 -22.90 12.10
C LEU A 127 31.68 -22.14 13.42
N ASP A 128 32.51 -22.53 14.38
CA ASP A 128 32.56 -21.87 15.70
C ASP A 128 33.00 -20.39 15.57
N LYS A 129 33.65 -20.04 14.46
CA LYS A 129 33.98 -18.65 14.12
C LYS A 129 34.02 -18.44 12.61
N ILE A 130 33.38 -17.41 12.15
CA ILE A 130 33.46 -16.94 10.76
C ILE A 130 34.69 -16.06 10.65
N SER A 131 35.62 -16.37 9.72
CA SER A 131 36.82 -15.57 9.50
C SER A 131 36.82 -14.97 8.10
N LEU A 132 37.19 -13.69 8.01
CA LEU A 132 37.45 -13.00 6.76
C LEU A 132 38.95 -12.99 6.49
N THR A 133 39.39 -13.53 5.35
CA THR A 133 40.82 -13.61 4.98
C THR A 133 41.09 -12.78 3.72
N LYS A 134 42.33 -12.35 3.56
CA LYS A 134 42.80 -11.65 2.34
C LYS A 134 43.06 -12.59 1.14
N GLN A 135 42.58 -13.81 1.15
CA GLN A 135 42.79 -14.77 0.08
C GLN A 135 41.77 -14.56 -1.07
N CYS A 136 42.26 -14.70 -2.31
CA CYS A 136 41.42 -14.73 -3.49
C CYS A 136 41.16 -16.18 -3.90
N ALA A 137 39.89 -16.52 -4.15
CA ALA A 137 39.52 -17.82 -4.66
C ALA A 137 38.66 -17.64 -5.91
N ILE A 138 38.80 -18.56 -6.86
CA ILE A 138 37.87 -18.66 -8.02
C ILE A 138 36.82 -19.68 -7.66
N ILE A 139 35.60 -19.26 -7.62
CA ILE A 139 34.45 -20.10 -7.24
C ILE A 139 33.48 -20.19 -8.42
N LEU A 140 33.13 -21.41 -8.83
CA LEU A 140 32.07 -21.67 -9.76
C LEU A 140 30.75 -21.82 -8.98
N THR A 141 29.80 -20.91 -9.14
CA THR A 141 28.52 -20.95 -8.43
C THR A 141 27.34 -21.05 -9.40
N LYS A 142 26.28 -21.73 -8.99
CA LYS A 142 24.99 -21.67 -9.70
C LYS A 142 24.24 -20.41 -9.27
N ARG A 143 23.58 -19.75 -10.21
CA ARG A 143 22.68 -18.63 -9.87
C ARG A 143 21.51 -19.12 -9.00
N PRO A 144 21.03 -18.29 -8.06
CA PRO A 144 19.86 -18.63 -7.28
C PRO A 144 18.67 -18.96 -8.20
N ALA A 145 17.98 -20.05 -7.93
CA ALA A 145 16.87 -20.53 -8.78
C ALA A 145 15.71 -19.51 -8.87
N VAL A 146 15.53 -18.72 -7.82
CA VAL A 146 14.44 -17.73 -7.72
C VAL A 146 14.54 -16.64 -8.79
N THR A 147 15.73 -16.08 -9.01
CA THR A 147 15.94 -15.02 -10.01
C THR A 147 16.17 -15.57 -11.42
N ALA A 148 16.55 -16.84 -11.55
CA ALA A 148 16.81 -17.47 -12.84
C ALA A 148 15.57 -17.48 -13.75
N GLY A 149 14.38 -17.70 -13.19
CA GLY A 149 13.13 -17.70 -13.95
C GLY A 149 12.78 -16.33 -14.52
N VAL A 150 12.88 -15.29 -13.71
CA VAL A 150 12.61 -13.90 -14.15
C VAL A 150 13.59 -13.48 -15.24
N LEU A 151 14.89 -13.74 -15.05
CA LEU A 151 15.90 -13.41 -16.05
C LEU A 151 15.67 -14.14 -17.39
N HIS A 152 15.32 -15.43 -17.33
CA HIS A 152 15.01 -16.20 -18.52
C HIS A 152 13.82 -15.58 -19.27
N GLU A 153 12.74 -15.24 -18.59
CA GLU A 153 11.58 -14.60 -19.20
C GLU A 153 11.89 -13.20 -19.74
N LEU A 154 12.69 -12.40 -19.05
CA LEU A 154 13.14 -11.10 -19.54
C LEU A 154 13.94 -11.23 -20.84
N THR A 155 14.82 -12.23 -20.94
CA THR A 155 15.55 -12.53 -22.17
C THR A 155 14.59 -12.92 -23.30
N GLN A 156 13.63 -13.81 -23.02
CA GLN A 156 12.62 -14.18 -24.00
C GLN A 156 11.73 -12.99 -24.41
N ILE A 157 11.38 -12.09 -23.49
CA ILE A 157 10.66 -10.85 -23.81
C ILE A 157 11.50 -10.01 -24.77
N ALA A 158 12.78 -9.78 -24.47
CA ALA A 158 13.66 -8.95 -25.30
C ALA A 158 13.84 -9.50 -26.73
N GLU A 159 13.76 -10.81 -26.94
CA GLU A 159 13.89 -11.47 -28.23
C GLU A 159 12.61 -11.46 -29.08
N LYS A 160 11.44 -11.15 -28.47
CA LYS A 160 10.16 -11.19 -29.19
C LYS A 160 9.98 -9.98 -30.12
N PRO A 161 9.29 -10.15 -31.25
CA PRO A 161 8.96 -9.05 -32.17
C PRO A 161 8.12 -7.97 -31.45
N SER A 162 8.37 -6.70 -31.74
CA SER A 162 7.69 -5.55 -31.11
C SER A 162 6.16 -5.56 -31.24
N GLY A 163 5.61 -6.17 -32.28
CA GLY A 163 4.17 -6.28 -32.50
C GLY A 163 3.41 -7.06 -31.41
N ILE A 164 4.08 -7.98 -30.71
CA ILE A 164 3.46 -8.81 -29.64
C ILE A 164 3.05 -7.98 -28.45
N TYR A 165 3.73 -6.86 -28.18
CA TYR A 165 3.44 -6.00 -27.03
C TYR A 165 2.15 -5.20 -27.18
N ARG A 166 1.58 -5.08 -28.40
CA ARG A 166 0.37 -4.26 -28.66
C ARG A 166 -0.83 -4.67 -27.81
N GLU A 167 -0.95 -5.95 -27.50
CA GLU A 167 -2.04 -6.49 -26.68
C GLU A 167 -1.76 -6.43 -25.18
N THR A 168 -0.55 -6.02 -24.79
CA THR A 168 -0.12 -5.98 -23.38
C THR A 168 -0.04 -4.55 -22.84
N VAL A 169 0.06 -4.44 -21.52
CA VAL A 169 0.32 -3.15 -20.84
C VAL A 169 1.68 -2.57 -21.28
N LEU A 170 2.65 -3.40 -21.63
CA LEU A 170 3.98 -2.94 -22.03
C LEU A 170 3.96 -2.05 -23.29
N ASN A 171 2.88 -2.08 -24.05
CA ASN A 171 2.71 -1.16 -25.19
C ASN A 171 2.66 0.32 -24.78
N LEU A 172 2.35 0.63 -23.53
CA LEU A 172 2.37 2.01 -23.01
C LEU A 172 3.78 2.62 -22.96
N ILE A 173 4.80 1.76 -22.93
CA ILE A 173 6.21 2.15 -22.89
C ILE A 173 6.75 2.41 -24.31
N ASN A 174 6.00 2.01 -25.34
CA ASN A 174 6.39 2.23 -26.72
C ASN A 174 6.21 3.70 -27.11
N GLU A 175 7.27 4.32 -27.67
CA GLU A 175 7.28 5.73 -28.09
C GLU A 175 6.20 6.06 -29.13
N GLU A 176 5.88 5.12 -30.02
CA GLU A 176 4.82 5.30 -31.02
C GLU A 176 3.43 5.47 -30.40
N TYR A 177 3.20 4.87 -29.20
CA TYR A 177 1.92 5.00 -28.50
C TYR A 177 1.75 6.37 -27.84
N THR A 178 2.84 6.96 -27.32
CA THR A 178 2.82 8.26 -26.66
C THR A 178 2.50 9.42 -27.61
N GLN A 179 2.65 9.23 -28.92
CA GLN A 179 2.34 10.24 -29.94
C GLN A 179 0.88 10.17 -30.44
N SER A 180 0.20 9.05 -30.29
CA SER A 180 -1.22 8.92 -30.62
C SER A 180 -2.06 9.32 -29.41
N LYS A 181 -2.56 10.56 -29.36
CA LYS A 181 -3.61 10.92 -28.41
C LYS A 181 -4.78 9.95 -28.56
N PRO A 182 -5.30 9.37 -27.45
CA PRO A 182 -6.49 8.55 -27.55
C PRO A 182 -7.60 9.40 -28.15
N THR A 183 -8.12 8.97 -29.28
CA THR A 183 -9.33 9.54 -29.87
C THR A 183 -10.47 9.37 -28.87
N ASP A 184 -11.19 10.43 -28.62
CA ASP A 184 -12.34 10.57 -27.67
C ASP A 184 -13.51 9.58 -27.92
N SER A 185 -13.40 8.66 -28.87
CA SER A 185 -14.48 7.78 -29.34
C SER A 185 -14.67 6.47 -28.56
N GLN A 186 -13.94 6.24 -27.45
CA GLN A 186 -14.11 5.02 -26.63
C GLN A 186 -14.43 5.28 -25.15
N GLN A 187 -14.83 6.46 -24.78
CA GLN A 187 -15.48 6.65 -23.47
C GLN A 187 -16.87 5.99 -23.53
N LYS A 188 -16.98 4.74 -23.06
CA LYS A 188 -18.27 4.21 -22.63
C LYS A 188 -18.86 5.23 -21.66
N SER A 189 -20.06 5.71 -21.97
CA SER A 189 -20.71 6.69 -21.13
C SER A 189 -20.73 6.18 -19.67
N LEU A 190 -20.32 7.00 -18.72
CA LEU A 190 -20.37 6.70 -17.29
C LEU A 190 -21.76 6.29 -16.82
N ALA A 191 -22.80 6.50 -17.65
CA ALA A 191 -24.18 6.11 -17.41
C ALA A 191 -24.39 4.58 -17.34
N ASP A 192 -23.55 3.78 -18.01
CA ASP A 192 -23.70 2.32 -18.07
C ASP A 192 -22.78 1.55 -17.11
N PHE A 193 -22.11 2.25 -16.17
CA PHE A 193 -21.21 1.62 -15.22
C PHE A 193 -21.97 0.97 -14.08
N PHE A 194 -21.93 -0.35 -14.03
CA PHE A 194 -22.58 -1.17 -13.00
C PHE A 194 -21.55 -1.84 -12.09
N PRO A 195 -21.20 -1.26 -10.93
CA PRO A 195 -20.20 -1.82 -10.03
C PRO A 195 -20.75 -2.99 -9.20
N VAL A 196 -20.12 -4.16 -9.32
CA VAL A 196 -20.34 -5.30 -8.41
C VAL A 196 -19.25 -5.27 -7.34
N THR A 197 -19.53 -4.58 -6.23
CA THR A 197 -18.54 -4.35 -5.15
C THR A 197 -19.07 -4.89 -3.84
N PRO A 198 -18.60 -6.09 -3.42
CA PRO A 198 -19.10 -6.77 -2.22
C PRO A 198 -18.71 -6.11 -0.90
N LEU A 199 -17.70 -5.27 -0.87
CA LEU A 199 -17.27 -4.52 0.31
C LEU A 199 -17.58 -3.04 0.13
N SER A 200 -17.72 -2.30 1.23
CA SER A 200 -17.96 -0.84 1.15
C SER A 200 -16.76 -0.15 0.51
N LEU A 201 -17.02 0.84 -0.32
CA LEU A 201 -15.99 1.65 -0.97
C LEU A 201 -16.19 3.13 -0.65
N SER A 202 -15.09 3.86 -0.54
CA SER A 202 -15.06 5.31 -0.63
C SER A 202 -15.17 5.75 -2.10
N ASP A 203 -15.39 7.04 -2.32
CA ASP A 203 -15.47 7.59 -3.68
C ASP A 203 -14.15 7.42 -4.45
N ALA A 204 -13.03 7.64 -3.78
CA ALA A 204 -11.71 7.42 -4.36
C ALA A 204 -11.50 5.95 -4.76
N GLN A 205 -11.89 5.01 -3.89
CA GLN A 205 -11.82 3.58 -4.18
C GLN A 205 -12.75 3.17 -5.34
N LEU A 206 -13.95 3.73 -5.41
CA LEU A 206 -14.88 3.51 -6.52
C LEU A 206 -14.32 4.07 -7.83
N ASN A 207 -13.61 5.19 -7.78
CA ASN A 207 -12.95 5.77 -8.97
C ASN A 207 -11.85 4.85 -9.51
N VAL A 208 -11.16 4.08 -8.67
CA VAL A 208 -10.22 3.05 -9.15
C VAL A 208 -10.95 2.04 -10.03
N VAL A 209 -12.10 1.51 -9.54
CA VAL A 209 -12.90 0.52 -10.28
C VAL A 209 -13.40 1.08 -11.62
N LYS A 210 -13.84 2.34 -11.63
CA LYS A 210 -14.29 3.04 -12.84
C LYS A 210 -13.16 3.26 -13.86
N ASN A 211 -11.98 3.70 -13.37
CA ASN A 211 -10.86 4.03 -14.26
C ASN A 211 -10.30 2.80 -14.97
N VAL A 212 -10.33 1.62 -14.33
CA VAL A 212 -9.85 0.36 -14.95
C VAL A 212 -10.67 -0.04 -16.17
N GLU A 213 -11.95 0.33 -16.25
CA GLU A 213 -12.76 0.05 -17.45
C GLU A 213 -12.23 0.80 -18.68
N ASN A 214 -11.74 2.02 -18.51
CA ASN A 214 -11.38 2.92 -19.60
C ASN A 214 -9.86 3.03 -19.84
N ALA A 215 -9.03 2.87 -18.82
CA ALA A 215 -7.58 3.02 -18.90
C ALA A 215 -6.86 1.68 -19.03
N LYS A 216 -5.70 1.68 -19.72
CA LYS A 216 -4.79 0.52 -19.76
C LYS A 216 -3.96 0.39 -18.50
N LEU A 217 -3.61 1.53 -17.86
CA LEU A 217 -2.83 1.60 -16.65
C LEU A 217 -3.43 2.61 -15.68
N VAL A 218 -3.65 2.18 -14.45
CA VAL A 218 -4.11 3.03 -13.35
C VAL A 218 -3.11 2.91 -12.21
N SER A 219 -2.52 4.02 -11.78
CA SER A 219 -1.72 4.09 -10.57
C SER A 219 -2.60 4.50 -9.39
N VAL A 220 -2.42 3.84 -8.24
CA VAL A 220 -3.21 4.06 -7.03
C VAL A 220 -2.27 4.37 -5.87
N PHE A 221 -2.27 5.61 -5.41
CA PHE A 221 -1.62 5.98 -4.17
C PHE A 221 -2.46 5.53 -3.00
N GLY A 222 -1.93 4.60 -2.23
CA GLY A 222 -2.60 4.03 -1.08
C GLY A 222 -1.84 4.27 0.22
N PRO A 223 -1.98 5.43 0.86
CA PRO A 223 -1.43 5.68 2.19
C PRO A 223 -1.81 4.60 3.21
N PRO A 224 -1.10 4.49 4.34
CA PRO A 224 -1.44 3.52 5.37
C PRO A 224 -2.89 3.66 5.81
N GLY A 225 -3.60 2.54 6.00
CA GLY A 225 -4.96 2.53 6.54
C GLY A 225 -6.06 3.07 5.62
N THR A 226 -5.78 3.31 4.33
CA THR A 226 -6.78 3.80 3.36
C THR A 226 -7.54 2.69 2.62
N GLY A 227 -7.37 1.44 3.02
CA GLY A 227 -8.14 0.31 2.48
C GLY A 227 -7.65 -0.21 1.13
N LYS A 228 -6.32 -0.18 0.85
CA LYS A 228 -5.72 -0.77 -0.35
C LYS A 228 -6.24 -2.18 -0.66
N SER A 229 -6.07 -3.11 0.27
CA SER A 229 -6.51 -4.51 0.07
C SER A 229 -8.03 -4.63 -0.15
N GLN A 230 -8.83 -3.78 0.49
CA GLN A 230 -10.29 -3.73 0.27
C GLN A 230 -10.62 -3.25 -1.15
N THR A 231 -9.88 -2.27 -1.66
CA THR A 231 -10.01 -1.80 -3.04
C THR A 231 -9.66 -2.91 -4.03
N ILE A 232 -8.56 -3.63 -3.80
CA ILE A 232 -8.10 -4.75 -4.63
C ILE A 232 -9.14 -5.87 -4.66
N VAL A 233 -9.69 -6.28 -3.51
CA VAL A 233 -10.72 -7.31 -3.41
C VAL A 233 -11.99 -6.91 -4.17
N ASN A 234 -12.46 -5.68 -4.00
CA ASN A 234 -13.64 -5.19 -4.72
C ASN A 234 -13.40 -5.11 -6.24
N LEU A 235 -12.24 -4.62 -6.65
CA LEU A 235 -11.87 -4.56 -8.06
C LEU A 235 -11.82 -5.97 -8.69
N ALA A 236 -11.16 -6.91 -8.02
CA ALA A 236 -11.09 -8.30 -8.48
C ALA A 236 -12.49 -8.92 -8.56
N ALA A 237 -13.33 -8.76 -7.53
CA ALA A 237 -14.70 -9.25 -7.52
C ALA A 237 -15.55 -8.66 -8.66
N HIS A 238 -15.43 -7.34 -8.89
CA HIS A 238 -16.11 -6.67 -10.00
C HIS A 238 -15.68 -7.21 -11.37
N LEU A 239 -14.37 -7.35 -11.58
CA LEU A 239 -13.81 -7.87 -12.83
C LEU A 239 -14.25 -9.32 -13.08
N ILE A 240 -14.22 -10.17 -12.05
CA ILE A 240 -14.68 -11.57 -12.12
C ILE A 240 -16.17 -11.64 -12.44
N ALA A 241 -17.00 -10.80 -11.78
CA ALA A 241 -18.43 -10.72 -12.07
C ALA A 241 -18.72 -10.30 -13.51
N ASN A 242 -17.79 -9.61 -14.17
CA ASN A 242 -17.86 -9.23 -15.58
C ASN A 242 -17.13 -10.21 -16.50
N GLY A 243 -16.81 -11.42 -16.04
CA GLY A 243 -16.18 -12.47 -16.83
C GLY A 243 -14.71 -12.18 -17.19
N LYS A 244 -14.04 -11.29 -16.45
CA LYS A 244 -12.62 -10.94 -16.67
C LYS A 244 -11.71 -11.80 -15.79
N THR A 245 -10.51 -12.06 -16.29
CA THR A 245 -9.45 -12.76 -15.57
C THR A 245 -8.50 -11.76 -14.91
N VAL A 246 -8.10 -12.06 -13.68
CA VAL A 246 -7.31 -11.16 -12.82
C VAL A 246 -6.04 -11.87 -12.35
N LEU A 247 -4.91 -11.19 -12.45
CA LEU A 247 -3.67 -11.60 -11.80
C LEU A 247 -3.34 -10.59 -10.68
N VAL A 248 -3.28 -11.07 -9.45
CA VAL A 248 -2.81 -10.26 -8.32
C VAL A 248 -1.37 -10.63 -8.01
N ALA A 249 -0.49 -9.65 -8.01
CA ALA A 249 0.92 -9.85 -7.76
C ALA A 249 1.45 -8.89 -6.68
N SER A 250 2.37 -9.36 -5.87
CA SER A 250 3.11 -8.55 -4.91
C SER A 250 4.49 -9.18 -4.67
N ARG A 251 5.43 -8.41 -4.15
CA ARG A 251 6.70 -8.96 -3.68
C ARG A 251 6.50 -9.84 -2.45
N MET A 252 5.57 -9.48 -1.58
CA MET A 252 5.35 -10.13 -0.29
C MET A 252 4.26 -11.21 -0.36
N ASP A 253 4.55 -12.39 0.17
CA ASP A 253 3.58 -13.50 0.28
C ASP A 253 2.33 -13.09 1.06
N LYS A 254 2.51 -12.43 2.22
CA LYS A 254 1.41 -12.01 3.10
C LYS A 254 0.39 -11.09 2.40
N ALA A 255 0.86 -10.17 1.56
CA ALA A 255 -0.03 -9.27 0.82
C ALA A 255 -0.93 -10.05 -0.16
N VAL A 256 -0.34 -11.03 -0.83
CA VAL A 256 -1.04 -11.87 -1.81
C VAL A 256 -2.00 -12.85 -1.12
N ASP A 257 -1.61 -13.40 0.04
CA ASP A 257 -2.42 -14.31 0.85
C ASP A 257 -3.69 -13.61 1.35
N VAL A 258 -3.56 -12.40 1.92
CA VAL A 258 -4.70 -11.60 2.40
C VAL A 258 -5.73 -11.34 1.30
N VAL A 259 -5.29 -11.06 0.07
CA VAL A 259 -6.23 -10.83 -1.04
C VAL A 259 -6.93 -12.11 -1.45
N ALA A 260 -6.20 -13.24 -1.54
CA ALA A 260 -6.78 -14.53 -1.89
C ALA A 260 -7.81 -15.00 -0.85
N GLU A 261 -7.47 -14.91 0.43
CA GLU A 261 -8.36 -15.28 1.54
C GLU A 261 -9.64 -14.42 1.53
N ARG A 262 -9.52 -13.09 1.49
CA ARG A 262 -10.67 -12.19 1.48
C ARG A 262 -11.58 -12.36 0.27
N LEU A 263 -11.03 -12.68 -0.90
CA LEU A 263 -11.85 -13.01 -2.07
C LEU A 263 -12.63 -14.30 -1.84
N ASN A 264 -12.00 -15.35 -1.34
CA ASN A 264 -12.65 -16.63 -1.08
C ASN A 264 -13.68 -16.56 0.06
N GLU A 265 -13.47 -15.69 1.06
CA GLU A 265 -14.45 -15.40 2.12
C GLU A 265 -15.78 -14.80 1.60
N LEU A 266 -15.81 -14.26 0.38
CA LEU A 266 -17.06 -13.82 -0.24
C LEU A 266 -18.03 -14.99 -0.53
N GLY A 267 -17.53 -16.23 -0.47
CA GLY A 267 -18.31 -17.47 -0.54
C GLY A 267 -18.85 -17.81 -1.93
N ALA A 268 -18.29 -17.22 -3.00
CA ALA A 268 -18.52 -17.70 -4.35
C ALA A 268 -17.45 -18.80 -4.67
N PRO A 269 -17.79 -19.84 -5.46
CA PRO A 269 -16.90 -20.96 -5.67
C PRO A 269 -15.70 -20.59 -6.54
N PHE A 270 -14.52 -21.01 -6.14
CA PHE A 270 -13.25 -20.93 -6.90
C PHE A 270 -12.94 -19.51 -7.42
N LEU A 271 -13.05 -18.48 -6.55
CA LEU A 271 -12.79 -17.10 -6.95
C LEU A 271 -11.30 -16.85 -7.15
N ALA A 272 -10.49 -17.20 -6.15
CA ALA A 272 -9.08 -16.90 -6.12
C ALA A 272 -8.25 -18.15 -5.84
N LEU A 273 -7.13 -18.27 -6.56
CA LEU A 273 -6.15 -19.31 -6.41
C LEU A 273 -4.80 -18.74 -6.03
N ARG A 274 -4.20 -19.28 -4.98
CA ARG A 274 -2.81 -18.97 -4.62
C ARG A 274 -1.87 -19.85 -5.44
N ALA A 275 -0.86 -19.27 -6.06
CA ALA A 275 0.11 -19.96 -6.88
C ALA A 275 1.55 -19.69 -6.44
N GLY A 276 2.49 -20.55 -6.84
CA GLY A 276 3.94 -20.34 -6.66
C GLY A 276 4.65 -21.42 -5.85
N ARG A 277 4.09 -21.90 -4.75
CA ARG A 277 4.72 -22.93 -3.89
C ARG A 277 4.09 -24.31 -4.10
N LEU A 278 4.82 -25.37 -3.75
CA LEU A 278 4.32 -26.76 -3.86
C LEU A 278 3.01 -27.00 -3.11
N ASN A 279 2.85 -26.38 -1.95
CA ASN A 279 1.61 -26.49 -1.18
C ASN A 279 0.39 -25.95 -1.96
N TYR A 280 0.55 -24.85 -2.68
CA TYR A 280 -0.50 -24.25 -3.49
C TYR A 280 -0.85 -25.13 -4.71
N GLN A 281 0.12 -25.89 -5.27
CA GLN A 281 -0.14 -26.86 -6.32
C GLN A 281 -1.01 -28.02 -5.83
N ARG A 282 -0.82 -28.45 -4.59
CA ARG A 282 -1.68 -29.47 -3.94
C ARG A 282 -3.10 -28.95 -3.75
N GLU A 283 -3.23 -27.72 -3.29
CA GLU A 283 -4.53 -27.06 -3.14
C GLU A 283 -5.26 -26.94 -4.48
N LEU A 284 -4.58 -26.47 -5.53
CA LEU A 284 -5.12 -26.42 -6.88
C LEU A 284 -5.59 -27.81 -7.34
N SER A 285 -4.80 -28.86 -7.09
CA SER A 285 -5.16 -30.24 -7.44
C SER A 285 -6.44 -30.68 -6.73
N MET A 286 -6.57 -30.40 -5.43
CA MET A 286 -7.78 -30.74 -4.65
C MET A 286 -9.00 -29.97 -5.15
N GLN A 287 -8.87 -28.66 -5.37
CA GLN A 287 -9.97 -27.82 -5.88
C GLN A 287 -10.43 -28.26 -7.28
N LEU A 288 -9.50 -28.66 -8.17
CA LEU A 288 -9.83 -29.21 -9.47
C LEU A 288 -10.56 -30.55 -9.37
N GLN A 289 -10.14 -31.43 -8.46
CA GLN A 289 -10.82 -32.69 -8.23
C GLN A 289 -12.24 -32.48 -7.69
N ASP A 290 -12.44 -31.54 -6.79
CA ASP A 290 -13.76 -31.20 -6.26
C ASP A 290 -14.68 -30.61 -7.34
N LEU A 291 -14.15 -29.78 -8.24
CA LEU A 291 -14.89 -29.26 -9.37
C LEU A 291 -15.30 -30.40 -10.35
N LEU A 292 -14.33 -31.24 -10.72
CA LEU A 292 -14.54 -32.34 -11.67
C LEU A 292 -15.48 -33.45 -11.13
N ALA A 293 -15.47 -33.64 -9.81
CA ALA A 293 -16.35 -34.61 -9.10
C ALA A 293 -17.75 -34.05 -8.84
N ASN A 294 -18.09 -32.85 -9.33
CA ASN A 294 -19.36 -32.15 -9.08
C ASN A 294 -19.72 -32.03 -7.57
N LYS A 295 -18.72 -31.88 -6.72
CA LYS A 295 -18.96 -31.69 -5.29
C LYS A 295 -19.51 -30.30 -4.93
N VAL A 296 -19.44 -29.36 -5.87
CA VAL A 296 -19.99 -27.99 -5.72
C VAL A 296 -21.36 -27.96 -6.39
N ASP A 297 -22.35 -27.53 -5.66
CA ASP A 297 -23.68 -27.32 -6.21
C ASP A 297 -23.70 -26.11 -7.15
N LEU A 298 -23.80 -26.39 -8.45
CA LEU A 298 -23.84 -25.39 -9.50
C LEU A 298 -25.27 -25.00 -9.91
N ASP A 299 -26.29 -25.71 -9.42
CA ASP A 299 -27.69 -25.51 -9.79
C ASP A 299 -28.44 -24.56 -8.85
N GLU A 300 -27.89 -24.22 -7.69
CA GLU A 300 -28.45 -23.23 -6.77
C GLU A 300 -28.43 -21.82 -7.38
N GLY A 301 -29.57 -21.31 -7.75
CA GLY A 301 -29.77 -19.93 -8.24
C GLY A 301 -30.24 -19.88 -9.68
N ALA A 302 -31.56 -19.92 -9.88
CA ALA A 302 -32.16 -19.83 -11.20
C ALA A 302 -31.79 -18.51 -11.92
N GLU A 303 -31.66 -18.57 -13.25
CA GLU A 303 -31.34 -17.41 -14.11
C GLU A 303 -32.26 -16.20 -13.88
N ASN A 304 -33.51 -16.44 -13.56
CA ASN A 304 -34.51 -15.40 -13.23
C ASN A 304 -34.14 -14.60 -11.96
N SER A 305 -33.45 -15.20 -11.02
CA SER A 305 -32.98 -14.53 -9.81
C SER A 305 -31.90 -13.48 -10.12
N ILE A 306 -31.01 -13.76 -11.08
CA ILE A 306 -29.92 -12.84 -11.44
C ILE A 306 -30.44 -11.55 -12.07
N LEU A 307 -31.45 -11.65 -12.95
CA LEU A 307 -32.06 -10.49 -13.59
C LEU A 307 -32.79 -9.61 -12.59
N CYS A 308 -33.48 -10.19 -11.60
CA CYS A 308 -34.09 -9.46 -10.51
C CYS A 308 -33.05 -8.77 -9.65
N ASP A 309 -31.96 -9.49 -9.25
CA ASP A 309 -30.91 -8.94 -8.41
C ASP A 309 -30.13 -7.78 -9.10
N VAL A 310 -29.96 -7.85 -10.42
CA VAL A 310 -29.32 -6.78 -11.21
C VAL A 310 -30.22 -5.55 -11.27
N SER A 311 -31.51 -5.73 -11.57
CA SER A 311 -32.50 -4.63 -11.59
C SER A 311 -32.66 -3.97 -10.23
N ASP A 312 -32.71 -4.78 -9.17
CA ASP A 312 -32.77 -4.29 -7.79
C ASP A 312 -31.50 -3.50 -7.40
N MET A 313 -30.33 -3.95 -7.85
CA MET A 313 -29.09 -3.26 -7.62
C MET A 313 -29.04 -1.90 -8.34
N GLU A 314 -29.48 -1.83 -9.60
CA GLU A 314 -29.56 -0.57 -10.35
C GLU A 314 -30.47 0.46 -9.66
N ASN A 315 -31.66 0.02 -9.24
CA ASN A 315 -32.59 0.87 -8.49
C ASN A 315 -31.97 1.35 -7.17
N LEU A 316 -31.29 0.45 -6.46
CA LEU A 316 -30.67 0.75 -5.19
C LEU A 316 -29.51 1.74 -5.35
N LEU A 317 -28.66 1.60 -6.37
CA LEU A 317 -27.58 2.53 -6.66
C LEU A 317 -28.09 3.93 -6.98
N LYS A 318 -29.17 4.05 -7.75
CA LYS A 318 -29.82 5.34 -8.01
C LYS A 318 -30.32 5.96 -6.71
N ALA A 319 -31.03 5.19 -5.88
CA ALA A 319 -31.55 5.68 -4.61
C ALA A 319 -30.42 6.13 -3.65
N ILE A 320 -29.30 5.38 -3.56
CA ILE A 320 -28.13 5.78 -2.78
C ILE A 320 -27.55 7.09 -3.29
N SER A 321 -27.32 7.22 -4.61
CA SER A 321 -26.79 8.43 -5.22
C SER A 321 -27.67 9.67 -4.94
N ASP A 322 -28.99 9.51 -4.98
CA ASP A 322 -29.91 10.61 -4.69
C ASP A 322 -29.87 11.03 -3.21
N LEU A 323 -29.74 10.07 -2.30
CA LEU A 323 -29.59 10.36 -0.87
C LEU A 323 -28.22 10.97 -0.55
N GLU A 324 -27.15 10.53 -1.20
CA GLU A 324 -25.80 11.10 -1.05
C GLU A 324 -25.78 12.55 -1.52
N LYS A 325 -26.37 12.87 -2.68
CA LYS A 325 -26.53 14.25 -3.16
C LYS A 325 -27.28 15.15 -2.17
N LYS A 326 -28.36 14.61 -1.55
CA LYS A 326 -29.08 15.34 -0.51
C LYS A 326 -28.23 15.59 0.73
N SER A 327 -27.47 14.56 1.15
CA SER A 327 -26.56 14.68 2.28
C SER A 327 -25.44 15.71 2.03
N GLU A 328 -24.82 15.68 0.85
CA GLU A 328 -23.83 16.68 0.45
C GLU A 328 -24.40 18.09 0.42
N LYS A 329 -25.64 18.25 -0.06
CA LYS A 329 -26.30 19.54 -0.05
C LYS A 329 -26.48 20.06 1.38
N ILE A 330 -26.91 19.22 2.31
CA ILE A 330 -27.03 19.61 3.72
C ILE A 330 -25.68 20.02 4.30
N ILE A 331 -24.61 19.25 4.07
CA ILE A 331 -23.27 19.56 4.59
C ILE A 331 -22.81 20.93 4.08
N LYS A 332 -22.95 21.20 2.80
CA LYS A 332 -22.60 22.51 2.22
C LYS A 332 -23.40 23.65 2.83
N LEU A 333 -24.71 23.45 3.04
CA LEU A 333 -25.58 24.44 3.68
C LEU A 333 -25.18 24.64 5.16
N GLU A 334 -24.81 23.58 5.89
CA GLU A 334 -24.35 23.69 7.28
C GLU A 334 -23.01 24.43 7.38
N GLU A 335 -22.08 24.21 6.44
CA GLU A 335 -20.82 24.96 6.35
C GLU A 335 -21.08 26.45 6.09
N GLU A 336 -21.96 26.77 5.13
CA GLU A 336 -22.36 28.14 4.82
C GLU A 336 -23.06 28.80 6.01
N TRP A 337 -23.97 28.09 6.65
CA TRP A 337 -24.66 28.57 7.87
C TRP A 337 -23.68 28.85 9.01
N THR A 338 -22.68 27.97 9.21
CA THR A 338 -21.67 28.13 10.26
C THR A 338 -20.85 29.40 10.01
N GLY A 339 -20.46 29.67 8.76
CA GLY A 339 -19.77 30.89 8.37
C GLY A 339 -20.61 32.14 8.67
N VAL A 340 -21.84 32.17 8.18
CA VAL A 340 -22.76 33.30 8.38
C VAL A 340 -23.11 33.50 9.87
N ASN A 341 -23.33 32.43 10.60
CA ASN A 341 -23.64 32.49 12.04
C ASN A 341 -22.42 32.94 12.85
N GLY A 342 -21.19 32.61 12.41
CA GLY A 342 -19.95 33.16 12.97
C GLY A 342 -19.90 34.69 12.85
N GLU A 343 -20.20 35.23 11.67
CA GLU A 343 -20.25 36.68 11.43
C GLU A 343 -21.35 37.36 12.27
N ILE A 344 -22.56 36.74 12.34
CA ILE A 344 -23.64 37.23 13.20
C ILE A 344 -23.18 37.29 14.66
N ASN A 345 -22.54 36.24 15.19
CA ASN A 345 -22.08 36.21 16.59
C ASN A 345 -21.02 37.29 16.88
N LEU A 346 -20.13 37.59 15.94
CA LEU A 346 -19.15 38.66 16.08
C LEU A 346 -19.81 40.05 16.12
N GLN A 347 -20.85 40.28 15.33
CA GLN A 347 -21.53 41.57 15.23
C GLN A 347 -22.68 41.74 16.27
N LYS A 348 -23.23 40.64 16.78
CA LYS A 348 -24.35 40.63 17.73
C LYS A 348 -24.21 41.59 18.93
N PRO A 349 -23.00 41.76 19.55
CA PRO A 349 -22.86 42.76 20.64
C PRO A 349 -23.12 44.18 20.23
N GLN A 350 -22.79 44.55 18.99
CA GLN A 350 -23.00 45.92 18.43
C GLN A 350 -24.46 46.19 18.15
N TYR A 351 -25.25 45.16 17.81
CA TYR A 351 -26.65 45.28 17.41
C TYR A 351 -27.60 44.67 18.45
N ALA A 352 -27.20 44.60 19.73
CA ALA A 352 -28.04 44.12 20.82
C ALA A 352 -29.30 44.96 21.03
N ASN A 353 -29.21 46.30 20.77
CA ASN A 353 -30.33 47.23 20.85
C ASN A 353 -30.39 48.09 19.57
N PRO A 354 -30.94 47.57 18.48
CA PRO A 354 -31.00 48.32 17.23
C PRO A 354 -31.94 49.49 17.33
N LYS A 355 -31.58 50.62 16.71
CA LYS A 355 -32.37 51.86 16.71
C LYS A 355 -33.61 51.76 15.84
N PHE A 356 -33.48 51.16 14.66
CA PHE A 356 -34.52 51.12 13.64
C PHE A 356 -35.02 49.71 13.35
N ILE A 357 -34.17 48.67 13.18
CA ILE A 357 -34.57 47.32 12.78
C ILE A 357 -34.74 46.44 14.02
N LYS A 358 -35.94 46.48 14.62
CA LYS A 358 -36.29 45.76 15.86
C LYS A 358 -36.90 44.39 15.63
N HIS A 359 -37.11 44.00 14.39
CA HIS A 359 -37.65 42.70 14.04
C HIS A 359 -36.90 42.13 12.81
N VAL A 360 -37.01 40.82 12.62
CA VAL A 360 -36.37 40.15 11.48
C VAL A 360 -37.12 40.50 10.21
N LEU A 361 -36.40 41.10 9.27
CA LEU A 361 -36.94 41.50 7.96
C LEU A 361 -36.99 40.28 7.02
N LYS A 362 -38.01 40.27 6.15
CA LYS A 362 -38.07 39.38 5.01
C LYS A 362 -37.30 39.94 3.85
N GLU A 363 -36.95 39.11 2.87
CA GLU A 363 -36.13 39.53 1.71
C GLU A 363 -36.75 40.67 0.94
N ASP A 364 -38.07 40.65 0.71
CA ASP A 364 -38.81 41.75 0.05
C ASP A 364 -38.70 43.06 0.85
N GLU A 365 -38.80 42.96 2.18
CA GLU A 365 -38.64 44.10 3.08
C GLU A 365 -37.22 44.67 3.06
N ILE A 366 -36.19 43.77 3.03
CA ILE A 366 -34.78 44.15 2.91
C ILE A 366 -34.54 44.92 1.62
N ASN A 367 -35.02 44.39 0.48
CA ASN A 367 -34.86 45.05 -0.84
C ASN A 367 -35.55 46.38 -0.88
N LEU A 368 -36.76 46.53 -0.25
CA LEU A 368 -37.50 47.76 -0.13
C LEU A 368 -36.74 48.81 0.74
N VAL A 369 -36.18 48.37 1.87
CA VAL A 369 -35.40 49.23 2.75
C VAL A 369 -34.11 49.66 2.06
N GLU A 370 -33.41 48.75 1.38
CA GLU A 370 -32.18 49.07 0.64
C GLU A 370 -32.39 50.08 -0.48
N SER A 371 -33.43 49.85 -1.31
CA SER A 371 -33.79 50.81 -2.37
C SER A 371 -34.22 52.17 -1.84
N SER A 372 -34.88 52.19 -0.68
CA SER A 372 -35.29 53.42 -0.01
C SER A 372 -34.10 54.19 0.56
N ILE A 373 -33.14 53.50 1.20
CA ILE A 373 -31.89 54.09 1.67
C ILE A 373 -31.12 54.72 0.51
N LYS A 374 -30.96 53.98 -0.60
CA LYS A 374 -30.27 54.42 -1.80
C LYS A 374 -30.94 55.67 -2.39
N SER A 375 -32.28 55.66 -2.50
CA SER A 375 -33.04 56.83 -3.01
C SER A 375 -32.88 58.03 -2.12
N LEU A 376 -32.89 57.88 -0.79
CA LEU A 376 -32.73 58.94 0.17
C LEU A 376 -31.30 59.52 0.19
N SER A 377 -30.29 58.66 0.09
CA SER A 377 -28.89 59.09 0.06
C SER A 377 -28.55 59.88 -1.22
N GLU A 378 -29.05 59.47 -2.39
CA GLU A 378 -28.84 60.14 -3.66
C GLU A 378 -29.55 61.50 -3.73
N ASN A 379 -30.64 61.68 -2.99
CA ASN A 379 -31.45 62.94 -3.02
C ASN A 379 -31.19 63.87 -1.85
N LEU A 380 -30.31 63.53 -0.92
CA LEU A 380 -29.97 64.39 0.22
C LEU A 380 -29.29 65.71 -0.21
N GLU A 381 -28.58 65.67 -1.35
CA GLU A 381 -27.87 66.84 -1.90
C GLU A 381 -28.66 67.61 -3.00
N LYS A 382 -29.84 67.08 -3.42
CA LYS A 382 -30.61 67.64 -4.55
C LYS A 382 -31.90 68.33 -4.06
N ALA A 383 -31.89 69.63 -4.01
CA ALA A 383 -33.07 70.41 -3.70
C ALA A 383 -34.00 70.55 -4.95
N GLY A 384 -35.23 69.91 -4.93
CA GLY A 384 -36.20 69.96 -6.00
C GLY A 384 -37.53 69.31 -5.65
N PHE A 385 -38.64 69.76 -6.29
CA PHE A 385 -39.99 69.23 -6.02
C PHE A 385 -40.08 67.69 -6.23
N TRP A 386 -39.48 67.20 -7.27
CA TRP A 386 -39.49 65.78 -7.60
C TRP A 386 -38.64 64.94 -6.61
N SER A 387 -37.57 65.50 -6.04
CA SER A 387 -36.79 64.84 -4.98
C SER A 387 -37.58 64.73 -3.67
N SER A 388 -38.40 65.75 -3.34
CA SER A 388 -39.29 65.72 -2.16
C SER A 388 -40.36 64.62 -2.25
N LEU A 389 -40.99 64.49 -3.43
CA LEU A 389 -42.01 63.42 -3.66
C LEU A 389 -41.39 61.96 -3.57
N LYS A 390 -40.23 61.77 -4.16
CA LYS A 390 -39.49 60.51 -4.06
C LYS A 390 -39.07 60.20 -2.62
N ASN A 391 -38.63 61.22 -1.89
CA ASN A 391 -38.27 61.11 -0.48
C ASN A 391 -39.49 60.73 0.39
N MET A 392 -40.66 61.28 0.13
CA MET A 392 -41.91 60.93 0.83
C MET A 392 -42.28 59.46 0.61
N SER A 393 -42.16 58.97 -0.64
CA SER A 393 -42.43 57.58 -0.98
C SER A 393 -41.42 56.61 -0.29
N ALA A 394 -40.13 56.93 -0.34
CA ALA A 394 -39.10 56.16 0.32
C ALA A 394 -39.23 56.12 1.84
N ILE A 395 -39.57 57.28 2.47
CA ILE A 395 -39.89 57.35 3.91
C ILE A 395 -41.14 56.51 4.24
N GLY A 396 -42.16 56.55 3.40
CA GLY A 396 -43.36 55.71 3.55
C GLY A 396 -43.07 54.22 3.52
N ASN A 397 -42.22 53.82 2.59
CA ASN A 397 -41.75 52.43 2.49
C ASN A 397 -40.93 52.01 3.72
N LEU A 398 -39.98 52.86 4.19
CA LEU A 398 -39.21 52.61 5.41
C LEU A 398 -40.11 52.45 6.64
N LYS A 399 -41.08 53.39 6.84
CA LYS A 399 -42.02 53.32 7.98
C LYS A 399 -42.84 52.05 7.95
N LYS A 400 -43.26 51.58 6.79
CA LYS A 400 -44.07 50.37 6.62
C LYS A 400 -43.21 49.10 6.90
N SER A 401 -42.01 49.03 6.28
CA SER A 401 -41.14 47.86 6.41
C SER A 401 -40.53 47.75 7.80
N LEU A 402 -40.13 48.86 8.43
CA LEU A 402 -39.48 48.90 9.73
C LEU A 402 -40.50 48.98 10.89
N LYS A 403 -41.80 49.23 10.61
CA LYS A 403 -42.87 49.43 11.60
C LYS A 403 -42.59 50.56 12.60
N ILE A 404 -42.02 51.66 12.09
CA ILE A 404 -41.65 52.83 12.86
C ILE A 404 -42.60 54.01 12.51
N ASN A 405 -42.92 54.87 13.52
CA ASN A 405 -43.82 55.99 13.32
C ASN A 405 -43.15 57.17 12.67
N ASN A 406 -41.93 57.45 13.06
CA ASN A 406 -41.12 58.61 12.52
C ASN A 406 -39.71 58.15 12.09
N PHE A 407 -39.22 58.72 11.01
CA PHE A 407 -37.88 58.57 10.54
C PHE A 407 -37.33 59.91 10.09
N ASP A 408 -36.32 60.43 10.79
CA ASP A 408 -35.68 61.71 10.48
C ASP A 408 -34.52 61.45 9.49
N VAL A 409 -34.60 62.03 8.31
CA VAL A 409 -33.63 61.83 7.22
C VAL A 409 -32.44 62.71 7.48
N ASN A 410 -31.37 62.14 8.02
CA ASN A 410 -30.09 62.75 8.12
C ASN A 410 -29.00 61.67 7.87
N ASN A 411 -27.78 62.13 7.56
CA ASN A 411 -26.65 61.23 7.22
C ASN A 411 -26.35 60.22 8.32
N GLU A 412 -26.45 60.62 9.58
CA GLU A 412 -26.21 59.78 10.74
C GLU A 412 -27.23 58.62 10.82
N ASN A 413 -28.54 58.94 10.72
CA ASN A 413 -29.61 57.95 10.77
C ASN A 413 -29.57 56.97 9.56
N LEU A 414 -29.23 57.49 8.38
CA LEU A 414 -29.05 56.67 7.20
C LEU A 414 -27.87 55.72 7.33
N LEU A 415 -26.75 56.16 7.91
CA LEU A 415 -25.59 55.34 8.16
C LEU A 415 -25.89 54.23 9.21
N ILE A 416 -26.57 54.62 10.31
CA ILE A 416 -27.00 53.65 11.33
C ILE A 416 -27.96 52.59 10.68
N LEU A 417 -28.95 53.04 9.94
CA LEU A 417 -29.90 52.15 9.26
C LEU A 417 -29.23 51.25 8.22
N SER A 418 -28.26 51.76 7.48
CA SER A 418 -27.46 50.99 6.52
C SER A 418 -26.68 49.87 7.22
N ASN A 419 -26.03 50.19 8.34
CA ASN A 419 -25.30 49.18 9.12
C ASN A 419 -26.21 48.13 9.75
N GLU A 420 -27.37 48.56 10.31
CA GLU A 420 -28.40 47.65 10.81
C GLU A 420 -28.97 46.77 9.70
N LEU A 421 -29.11 47.29 8.47
CA LEU A 421 -29.58 46.53 7.32
C LEU A 421 -28.60 45.45 6.90
N GLU A 422 -27.29 45.72 6.90
CA GLU A 422 -26.26 44.70 6.62
C GLU A 422 -26.33 43.56 7.62
N PHE A 423 -26.49 43.86 8.92
CA PHE A 423 -26.70 42.81 9.95
C PHE A 423 -28.04 42.07 9.70
N ALA A 424 -29.11 42.76 9.34
CA ALA A 424 -30.42 42.13 9.03
C ALA A 424 -30.33 41.23 7.80
N LYS A 425 -29.52 41.57 6.78
CA LYS A 425 -29.23 40.70 5.63
C LYS A 425 -28.57 39.38 6.06
N LEU A 426 -27.57 39.43 6.96
CA LEU A 426 -26.93 38.23 7.48
C LEU A 426 -27.93 37.35 8.23
N VAL A 427 -28.77 37.94 9.08
CA VAL A 427 -29.82 37.18 9.81
C VAL A 427 -30.85 36.55 8.86
N CYS A 428 -31.27 37.30 7.82
CA CYS A 428 -32.17 36.79 6.79
C CYS A 428 -31.53 35.62 6.01
N LYS A 429 -30.23 35.77 5.64
CA LYS A 429 -29.48 34.70 4.96
C LYS A 429 -29.36 33.46 5.81
N ALA A 430 -29.02 33.58 7.09
CA ALA A 430 -28.95 32.44 8.01
C ALA A 430 -30.29 31.69 8.09
N ARG A 431 -31.41 32.42 8.21
CA ARG A 431 -32.75 31.81 8.24
C ARG A 431 -33.14 31.11 6.94
N LYS A 432 -32.76 31.67 5.79
CA LYS A 432 -32.98 31.00 4.51
C LYS A 432 -32.26 29.66 4.48
N ILE A 433 -30.99 29.65 4.87
CA ILE A 433 -30.18 28.43 4.93
C ILE A 433 -30.83 27.43 5.90
N GLU A 434 -31.26 27.86 7.09
CA GLU A 434 -31.96 26.99 8.07
C GLU A 434 -33.24 26.37 7.49
N THR A 435 -34.07 27.16 6.79
CA THR A 435 -35.31 26.63 6.17
C THR A 435 -34.98 25.67 5.05
N GLU A 436 -33.90 25.88 4.30
CA GLU A 436 -33.50 24.99 3.24
C GLU A 436 -32.90 23.66 3.78
N ILE A 437 -32.13 23.71 4.88
CA ILE A 437 -31.65 22.52 5.61
C ILE A 437 -32.86 21.71 6.09
N GLN A 438 -33.83 22.36 6.76
CA GLN A 438 -35.04 21.68 7.26
C GLN A 438 -35.87 21.05 6.14
N ALA A 439 -35.99 21.72 5.00
CA ALA A 439 -36.69 21.19 3.83
C ALA A 439 -35.98 20.03 3.16
N THR A 440 -34.65 20.00 3.20
CA THR A 440 -33.86 18.92 2.59
C THR A 440 -33.89 17.64 3.43
N GLY A 441 -33.99 17.76 4.76
CA GLY A 441 -34.13 16.63 5.68
C GLY A 441 -33.13 16.64 6.84
N ASN A 442 -33.14 15.56 7.62
CA ASN A 442 -32.23 15.38 8.75
C ASN A 442 -31.05 14.50 8.33
N ILE A 443 -29.84 15.02 8.49
CA ILE A 443 -28.61 14.33 8.09
C ILE A 443 -28.40 12.98 8.79
N HIS A 444 -28.82 12.84 10.04
CA HIS A 444 -28.71 11.57 10.76
C HIS A 444 -29.63 10.49 10.15
N VAL A 445 -30.88 10.87 9.80
CA VAL A 445 -31.83 9.97 9.16
C VAL A 445 -31.35 9.56 7.78
N LEU A 446 -30.85 10.51 6.98
CA LEU A 446 -30.27 10.24 5.66
C LEU A 446 -29.06 9.31 5.76
N SER A 447 -28.16 9.56 6.71
CA SER A 447 -26.97 8.72 6.93
C SER A 447 -27.34 7.29 7.33
N GLU A 448 -28.38 7.11 8.14
CA GLU A 448 -28.87 5.79 8.52
C GLU A 448 -29.51 5.05 7.33
N GLN A 449 -30.31 5.76 6.53
CA GLN A 449 -30.89 5.22 5.29
C GLN A 449 -29.78 4.78 4.32
N ILE A 450 -28.79 5.63 4.06
CA ILE A 450 -27.64 5.31 3.22
C ILE A 450 -26.92 4.07 3.74
N ARG A 451 -26.66 4.00 5.05
CA ARG A 451 -26.00 2.83 5.68
C ARG A 451 -26.79 1.53 5.45
N ASN A 452 -28.10 1.57 5.62
CA ASN A 452 -28.96 0.41 5.42
C ASN A 452 -29.00 -0.02 3.95
N MET A 453 -29.06 0.95 3.04
CA MET A 453 -28.99 0.67 1.60
C MET A 453 -27.63 0.12 1.18
N LYS A 454 -26.51 0.63 1.69
CA LYS A 454 -25.16 0.08 1.44
C LYS A 454 -25.02 -1.35 1.99
N LYS A 455 -25.65 -1.70 3.10
CA LYS A 455 -25.72 -3.10 3.57
C LYS A 455 -26.49 -3.99 2.59
N LYS A 456 -27.61 -3.50 2.04
CA LYS A 456 -28.37 -4.24 1.02
C LYS A 456 -27.56 -4.39 -0.27
N GLN A 457 -26.90 -3.33 -0.71
CA GLN A 457 -26.00 -3.32 -1.87
C GLN A 457 -24.94 -4.42 -1.76
N LYS A 458 -24.27 -4.52 -0.59
CA LYS A 458 -23.26 -5.56 -0.33
C LYS A 458 -23.83 -6.97 -0.52
N ARG A 459 -25.02 -7.24 0.04
CA ARG A 459 -25.67 -8.56 -0.09
C ARG A 459 -25.99 -8.88 -1.54
N LEU A 460 -26.57 -7.93 -2.28
CA LEU A 460 -26.87 -8.08 -3.69
C LEU A 460 -25.62 -8.31 -4.53
N ALA A 461 -24.54 -7.54 -4.28
CA ALA A 461 -23.27 -7.72 -4.98
C ALA A 461 -22.68 -9.12 -4.77
N ILE A 462 -22.74 -9.65 -3.54
CA ILE A 462 -22.30 -11.03 -3.24
C ILE A 462 -23.17 -12.05 -3.97
N ASN A 463 -24.48 -11.87 -3.98
CA ASN A 463 -25.40 -12.78 -4.67
C ASN A 463 -25.14 -12.78 -6.18
N ILE A 464 -25.05 -11.60 -6.78
CA ILE A 464 -24.74 -11.45 -8.22
C ILE A 464 -23.40 -12.15 -8.56
N LEU A 465 -22.38 -11.93 -7.74
CA LEU A 465 -21.07 -12.57 -7.91
C LEU A 465 -21.18 -14.10 -7.85
N LYS A 466 -21.89 -14.63 -6.84
CA LYS A 466 -22.12 -16.07 -6.66
C LYS A 466 -22.86 -16.68 -7.85
N CYS A 467 -23.95 -16.06 -8.27
CA CYS A 467 -24.76 -16.55 -9.38
C CYS A 467 -23.99 -16.52 -10.72
N LYS A 468 -23.33 -15.39 -11.05
CA LYS A 468 -22.52 -15.28 -12.26
C LYS A 468 -21.37 -16.29 -12.26
N ARG A 469 -20.77 -16.54 -11.09
CA ARG A 469 -19.68 -17.50 -10.97
C ARG A 469 -20.15 -18.93 -11.19
N ARG A 470 -21.27 -19.32 -10.56
CA ARG A 470 -21.89 -20.66 -10.77
C ARG A 470 -22.28 -20.87 -12.24
N GLN A 471 -22.87 -19.87 -12.86
CA GLN A 471 -23.22 -19.92 -14.29
C GLN A 471 -21.98 -20.13 -15.18
N ALA A 472 -20.89 -19.40 -14.92
CA ALA A 472 -19.64 -19.58 -15.67
C ALA A 472 -19.06 -20.99 -15.48
N LEU A 473 -19.06 -21.53 -14.25
CA LEU A 473 -18.61 -22.89 -13.97
C LEU A 473 -19.51 -23.96 -14.61
N LYS A 474 -20.82 -23.74 -14.58
CA LYS A 474 -21.78 -24.64 -15.23
C LYS A 474 -21.51 -24.72 -16.74
N GLY A 475 -21.33 -23.58 -17.41
CA GLY A 475 -20.96 -23.52 -18.81
C GLY A 475 -19.62 -24.21 -19.11
N LEU A 476 -18.63 -24.01 -18.24
CA LEU A 476 -17.31 -24.66 -18.35
C LEU A 476 -17.41 -26.19 -18.24
N MET A 477 -18.21 -26.69 -17.31
CA MET A 477 -18.36 -28.13 -17.07
C MET A 477 -19.25 -28.82 -18.11
N GLN A 478 -20.13 -28.10 -18.77
CA GLN A 478 -20.94 -28.59 -19.89
C GLN A 478 -20.15 -28.75 -21.18
N ASP A 479 -19.02 -28.05 -21.34
CA ASP A 479 -18.14 -28.16 -22.51
C ASP A 479 -17.21 -29.39 -22.34
N PRO A 480 -17.40 -30.47 -23.15
CA PRO A 480 -16.61 -31.70 -22.99
C PRO A 480 -15.10 -31.48 -23.24
N VAL A 481 -14.75 -30.56 -24.14
CA VAL A 481 -13.34 -30.27 -24.49
C VAL A 481 -12.65 -29.56 -23.35
N LYS A 482 -13.29 -28.54 -22.79
CA LYS A 482 -12.75 -27.81 -21.64
C LYS A 482 -12.64 -28.68 -20.40
N ARG A 483 -13.69 -29.53 -20.14
CA ARG A 483 -13.69 -30.47 -19.03
C ARG A 483 -12.54 -31.49 -19.15
N GLN A 484 -12.31 -32.04 -20.36
CA GLN A 484 -11.21 -32.98 -20.60
C GLN A 484 -9.85 -32.31 -20.36
N ARG A 485 -9.68 -31.05 -20.74
CA ARG A 485 -8.44 -30.29 -20.48
C ARG A 485 -8.21 -30.08 -18.98
N LEU A 486 -9.25 -29.71 -18.22
CA LEU A 486 -9.16 -29.61 -16.76
C LEU A 486 -8.77 -30.96 -16.11
N PHE A 487 -9.31 -32.08 -16.64
CA PHE A 487 -8.95 -33.39 -16.16
C PHE A 487 -7.46 -33.71 -16.41
N VAL A 488 -6.92 -33.35 -17.59
CA VAL A 488 -5.49 -33.53 -17.89
C VAL A 488 -4.63 -32.69 -16.96
N HIS A 489 -5.01 -31.42 -16.69
CA HIS A 489 -4.32 -30.59 -15.71
C HIS A 489 -4.32 -31.19 -14.31
N SER A 490 -5.47 -31.65 -13.83
CA SER A 490 -5.60 -32.30 -12.53
C SER A 490 -4.71 -33.53 -12.42
N LYS A 491 -4.71 -34.38 -13.46
CA LYS A 491 -3.87 -35.59 -13.50
C LYS A 491 -2.37 -35.26 -13.50
N SER A 492 -1.94 -34.21 -14.24
CA SER A 492 -0.54 -33.81 -14.28
C SER A 492 -0.02 -33.30 -12.93
N LEU A 493 -0.87 -32.63 -12.17
CA LEU A 493 -0.55 -32.16 -10.83
C LEU A 493 -0.44 -33.31 -9.84
N VAL A 494 -1.33 -34.31 -9.93
CA VAL A 494 -1.30 -35.51 -9.05
C VAL A 494 -0.07 -36.34 -9.33
N GLU A 495 0.24 -36.58 -10.60
CA GLU A 495 1.37 -37.43 -10.99
C GLU A 495 2.73 -36.75 -10.88
N ARG A 496 2.75 -35.46 -10.47
CA ARG A 496 3.98 -34.63 -10.33
C ARG A 496 4.92 -34.70 -11.54
N LYS A 497 4.40 -34.92 -12.73
CA LYS A 497 5.18 -34.95 -13.98
C LYS A 497 5.61 -33.57 -14.41
N LYS A 498 6.78 -33.13 -13.98
CA LYS A 498 7.33 -31.79 -14.27
C LYS A 498 7.37 -31.51 -15.78
N ASN A 499 7.74 -32.48 -16.60
CA ASN A 499 7.76 -32.32 -18.06
C ASN A 499 6.36 -32.10 -18.65
N LEU A 500 5.33 -32.75 -18.10
CA LEU A 500 3.96 -32.54 -18.54
C LEU A 500 3.42 -31.18 -18.06
N GLN A 501 3.75 -30.78 -16.83
CA GLN A 501 3.40 -29.46 -16.29
C GLN A 501 4.01 -28.34 -17.14
N ASN A 502 5.29 -28.42 -17.50
CA ASN A 502 5.95 -27.46 -18.36
C ASN A 502 5.28 -27.38 -19.74
N ARG A 503 4.93 -28.54 -20.34
CA ARG A 503 4.20 -28.57 -21.61
C ARG A 503 2.83 -27.92 -21.51
N LEU A 504 2.09 -28.15 -20.44
CA LEU A 504 0.77 -27.52 -20.21
C LEU A 504 0.89 -26.01 -20.01
N LEU A 505 1.98 -25.53 -19.40
CA LEU A 505 2.28 -24.11 -19.30
C LEU A 505 2.61 -23.48 -20.66
N GLU A 506 3.14 -24.24 -21.61
CA GLU A 506 3.50 -23.78 -22.95
C GLU A 506 2.33 -23.80 -23.94
N THR A 507 1.28 -24.58 -23.71
CA THR A 507 0.18 -24.81 -24.65
C THR A 507 -0.99 -23.82 -24.47
N GLU A 508 -1.93 -23.79 -25.45
CA GLU A 508 -3.15 -22.98 -25.38
C GLU A 508 -4.18 -23.51 -24.38
N ASP A 509 -3.89 -24.62 -23.72
CA ASP A 509 -4.82 -25.34 -22.86
C ASP A 509 -5.03 -24.70 -21.48
N PHE A 510 -4.36 -23.59 -21.20
CA PHE A 510 -4.47 -22.88 -19.92
C PHE A 510 -5.80 -22.10 -19.75
N ARG A 511 -6.51 -21.77 -20.83
CA ARG A 511 -7.77 -21.00 -20.77
C ARG A 511 -8.85 -21.63 -19.89
N PRO A 512 -9.15 -22.94 -19.99
CA PRO A 512 -10.13 -23.57 -19.11
C PRO A 512 -9.78 -23.45 -17.64
N LEU A 513 -8.48 -23.43 -17.31
CA LEU A 513 -8.03 -23.24 -15.94
C LEU A 513 -8.26 -21.81 -15.43
N LEU A 514 -8.11 -20.81 -16.31
CA LEU A 514 -8.47 -19.41 -16.01
C LEU A 514 -9.99 -19.23 -15.88
N GLU A 515 -10.78 -19.95 -16.65
CA GLU A 515 -12.25 -19.93 -16.49
C GLU A 515 -12.66 -20.62 -15.19
N ALA A 516 -11.97 -21.69 -14.77
CA ALA A 516 -12.18 -22.37 -13.51
C ALA A 516 -11.72 -21.52 -12.30
N PHE A 517 -10.63 -20.79 -12.41
CA PHE A 517 -10.04 -19.93 -11.39
C PHE A 517 -9.71 -18.56 -11.99
N PRO A 518 -10.62 -17.60 -11.99
CA PRO A 518 -10.45 -16.33 -12.71
C PRO A 518 -9.47 -15.39 -12.05
N CYS A 519 -9.16 -15.53 -10.75
CA CYS A 519 -8.17 -14.75 -10.04
C CYS A 519 -6.98 -15.62 -9.62
N TRP A 520 -5.80 -15.23 -10.03
CA TRP A 520 -4.53 -15.86 -9.63
C TRP A 520 -3.75 -14.91 -8.75
N CYS A 521 -3.30 -15.38 -7.62
CA CYS A 521 -2.55 -14.61 -6.62
C CYS A 521 -1.14 -15.17 -6.50
N VAL A 522 -0.10 -14.38 -6.82
CA VAL A 522 1.28 -14.89 -6.94
C VAL A 522 2.29 -13.83 -6.54
N THR A 523 3.44 -14.24 -6.00
CA THR A 523 4.55 -13.30 -5.81
C THR A 523 5.27 -13.00 -7.12
N THR A 524 5.88 -11.82 -7.23
CA THR A 524 6.53 -11.35 -8.46
C THR A 524 7.57 -12.34 -9.00
N TYR A 525 8.31 -13.00 -8.12
CA TYR A 525 9.34 -13.97 -8.53
C TYR A 525 8.80 -15.37 -8.85
N ALA A 526 7.62 -15.72 -8.33
CA ALA A 526 7.04 -17.04 -8.55
C ALA A 526 6.23 -17.15 -9.85
N VAL A 527 5.98 -16.05 -10.54
CA VAL A 527 5.18 -15.99 -11.77
C VAL A 527 5.73 -16.92 -12.85
N SER A 528 7.06 -16.89 -13.09
CA SER A 528 7.73 -17.66 -14.14
C SER A 528 7.59 -19.18 -13.98
N GLY A 529 7.51 -19.65 -12.75
CA GLY A 529 7.31 -21.09 -12.47
C GLY A 529 5.86 -21.55 -12.39
N SER A 530 4.90 -20.62 -12.43
CA SER A 530 3.49 -20.90 -12.13
C SER A 530 2.54 -20.63 -13.29
N LEU A 531 2.89 -19.73 -14.18
CA LEU A 531 2.02 -19.23 -15.24
C LEU A 531 2.71 -19.25 -16.59
N PRO A 532 1.99 -19.63 -17.68
CA PRO A 532 2.55 -19.61 -19.03
C PRO A 532 2.93 -18.19 -19.45
N MET A 533 4.01 -18.09 -20.17
CA MET A 533 4.49 -16.82 -20.68
C MET A 533 3.79 -16.44 -22.00
N LYS A 534 2.52 -16.03 -21.89
CA LYS A 534 1.69 -15.60 -23.02
C LYS A 534 1.34 -14.12 -22.93
N PRO A 535 1.44 -13.35 -24.02
CA PRO A 535 1.06 -11.94 -24.02
C PRO A 535 -0.44 -11.78 -23.76
N GLY A 536 -0.80 -10.87 -22.85
CA GLY A 536 -2.20 -10.56 -22.54
C GLY A 536 -3.04 -11.74 -22.04
N LEU A 537 -2.41 -12.71 -21.36
CA LEU A 537 -3.09 -13.90 -20.80
C LEU A 537 -4.23 -13.52 -19.85
N PHE A 538 -4.01 -12.49 -19.01
CA PHE A 538 -4.99 -11.93 -18.10
C PHE A 538 -5.56 -10.63 -18.64
N ASP A 539 -6.85 -10.39 -18.36
CA ASP A 539 -7.46 -9.11 -18.72
C ASP A 539 -6.90 -7.96 -17.88
N VAL A 540 -6.69 -8.19 -16.60
CA VAL A 540 -6.15 -7.17 -15.68
C VAL A 540 -5.12 -7.80 -14.74
N VAL A 541 -3.98 -7.12 -14.55
CA VAL A 541 -3.08 -7.37 -13.42
C VAL A 541 -3.23 -6.29 -12.37
N ILE A 542 -3.18 -6.70 -11.10
CA ILE A 542 -3.13 -5.80 -9.94
C ILE A 542 -1.82 -6.06 -9.23
N ILE A 543 -0.94 -5.06 -9.17
CA ILE A 543 0.34 -5.15 -8.44
C ILE A 543 0.17 -4.40 -7.13
N ASP A 544 0.21 -5.11 -6.01
CA ASP A 544 0.10 -4.54 -4.67
C ASP A 544 1.49 -4.33 -4.05
N GLU A 545 1.60 -3.36 -3.14
CA GLU A 545 2.85 -2.89 -2.53
C GLU A 545 3.94 -2.61 -3.58
N ALA A 546 3.55 -2.00 -4.70
CA ALA A 546 4.39 -1.81 -5.87
C ALA A 546 5.59 -0.88 -5.64
N SER A 547 5.58 -0.08 -4.59
CA SER A 547 6.75 0.70 -4.15
C SER A 547 7.92 -0.18 -3.69
N GLN A 548 7.66 -1.44 -3.33
CA GLN A 548 8.68 -2.43 -2.97
C GLN A 548 9.05 -3.38 -4.11
N CYS A 549 8.31 -3.34 -5.21
CA CYS A 549 8.56 -4.18 -6.37
C CYS A 549 9.58 -3.53 -7.29
N ASP A 550 10.64 -4.26 -7.61
CA ASP A 550 11.57 -3.83 -8.64
C ASP A 550 10.93 -3.91 -10.04
N ILE A 551 11.39 -3.05 -10.94
CA ILE A 551 10.84 -2.93 -12.28
C ILE A 551 11.02 -4.24 -13.06
N ALA A 552 12.18 -4.90 -12.94
CA ALA A 552 12.52 -6.07 -13.74
C ALA A 552 11.63 -7.28 -13.42
N SER A 553 11.37 -7.56 -12.13
CA SER A 553 10.49 -8.66 -11.73
C SER A 553 9.03 -8.44 -12.13
N CYS A 554 8.61 -7.19 -12.33
CA CYS A 554 7.25 -6.86 -12.76
C CYS A 554 7.02 -6.95 -14.28
N PHE A 555 8.06 -6.86 -15.10
CA PHE A 555 7.91 -6.94 -16.56
C PHE A 555 7.25 -8.23 -17.06
N PRO A 556 7.66 -9.42 -16.60
CA PRO A 556 6.99 -10.67 -16.99
C PRO A 556 5.51 -10.71 -16.60
N ILE A 557 5.14 -9.99 -15.53
CA ILE A 557 3.76 -9.87 -15.07
C ILE A 557 2.97 -8.97 -16.02
N LEU A 558 3.49 -7.79 -16.32
CA LEU A 558 2.88 -6.83 -17.24
C LEU A 558 2.74 -7.41 -18.67
N PHE A 559 3.69 -8.23 -19.10
CA PHE A 559 3.61 -8.94 -20.37
C PHE A 559 2.39 -9.87 -20.46
N ARG A 560 2.00 -10.47 -19.34
CA ARG A 560 0.84 -11.37 -19.25
C ARG A 560 -0.50 -10.66 -19.16
N ALA A 561 -0.53 -9.33 -19.12
CA ALA A 561 -1.76 -8.58 -18.87
C ALA A 561 -2.07 -7.57 -19.97
N LYS A 562 -3.38 -7.39 -20.25
CA LYS A 562 -3.90 -6.37 -21.17
C LYS A 562 -4.00 -5.00 -20.51
N LYS A 563 -4.34 -4.97 -19.21
CA LYS A 563 -4.44 -3.77 -18.37
C LYS A 563 -3.75 -3.99 -17.04
N ALA A 564 -3.31 -2.90 -16.40
CA ALA A 564 -2.70 -2.97 -15.09
C ALA A 564 -3.26 -1.93 -14.13
N VAL A 565 -3.35 -2.33 -12.87
CA VAL A 565 -3.55 -1.45 -11.70
C VAL A 565 -2.37 -1.62 -10.78
N VAL A 566 -1.66 -0.54 -10.53
CA VAL A 566 -0.44 -0.56 -9.71
C VAL A 566 -0.70 0.23 -8.45
N VAL A 567 -0.73 -0.48 -7.34
CA VAL A 567 -1.05 0.06 -6.00
C VAL A 567 0.23 0.17 -5.20
N GLY A 568 0.52 1.35 -4.66
CA GLY A 568 1.73 1.57 -3.88
C GLY A 568 1.68 2.85 -3.06
N ASP A 569 2.78 3.11 -2.36
CA ASP A 569 2.97 4.31 -1.57
C ASP A 569 4.47 4.67 -1.54
N ASP A 570 4.85 5.73 -2.22
CA ASP A 570 6.23 6.22 -2.31
C ASP A 570 6.77 6.81 -0.99
N LYS A 571 5.90 7.00 0.00
CA LYS A 571 6.25 7.48 1.35
C LYS A 571 6.43 6.33 2.35
N GLN A 572 6.22 5.09 1.92
CA GLN A 572 6.57 3.89 2.67
C GLN A 572 7.92 3.34 2.20
N LEU A 573 8.28 2.13 2.68
CA LEU A 573 9.58 1.56 2.36
C LEU A 573 9.73 1.33 0.85
N PRO A 574 10.83 1.80 0.24
CA PRO A 574 11.13 1.56 -1.16
C PRO A 574 11.60 0.13 -1.38
N HIS A 575 11.67 -0.30 -2.65
CA HIS A 575 12.38 -1.50 -3.00
C HIS A 575 13.87 -1.35 -2.75
N LEU A 576 14.53 -2.44 -2.41
CA LEU A 576 15.97 -2.47 -2.20
C LEU A 576 16.65 -3.00 -3.46
N SER A 577 17.62 -2.26 -3.94
CA SER A 577 18.43 -2.66 -5.08
C SER A 577 19.88 -2.86 -4.65
N PHE A 578 20.43 -4.01 -5.03
CA PHE A 578 21.84 -4.36 -4.81
C PHE A 578 22.73 -3.98 -5.99
N LEU A 579 22.24 -3.17 -6.91
CA LEU A 579 23.01 -2.70 -8.07
C LEU A 579 23.80 -1.44 -7.69
N GLU A 580 25.10 -1.46 -7.95
CA GLU A 580 25.95 -0.29 -7.74
C GLU A 580 25.60 0.85 -8.72
N LYS A 581 25.65 2.10 -8.22
CA LYS A 581 25.31 3.29 -9.00
C LYS A 581 26.15 3.42 -10.29
N ALA A 582 27.44 3.15 -10.20
CA ALA A 582 28.34 3.23 -11.36
C ALA A 582 28.02 2.15 -12.41
N LYS A 583 27.67 0.96 -11.97
CA LYS A 583 27.26 -0.15 -12.83
C LYS A 583 25.93 0.11 -13.52
N GLU A 584 24.96 0.65 -12.79
CA GLU A 584 23.69 1.10 -13.39
C GLU A 584 23.92 2.14 -14.49
N GLN A 585 24.77 3.15 -14.22
CA GLN A 585 25.11 4.19 -15.19
C GLN A 585 25.78 3.61 -16.43
N SER A 586 26.68 2.65 -16.26
CA SER A 586 27.34 1.93 -17.34
C SER A 586 26.32 1.20 -18.21
N PHE A 587 25.37 0.48 -17.62
CA PHE A 587 24.31 -0.21 -18.37
C PHE A 587 23.38 0.76 -19.12
N LEU A 588 22.95 1.83 -18.49
CA LEU A 588 22.12 2.85 -19.13
C LEU A 588 22.81 3.44 -20.37
N SER A 589 24.12 3.68 -20.28
CA SER A 589 24.92 4.18 -21.38
C SER A 589 25.15 3.11 -22.47
N GLN A 590 25.43 1.87 -22.09
CA GLN A 590 25.69 0.75 -23.01
C GLN A 590 24.47 0.43 -23.87
N TYR A 591 23.27 0.50 -23.31
CA TYR A 591 22.01 0.24 -24.02
C TYR A 591 21.40 1.49 -24.64
N GLY A 592 22.09 2.62 -24.63
CA GLY A 592 21.68 3.84 -25.33
C GLY A 592 20.36 4.41 -24.80
N ILE A 593 20.06 4.21 -23.51
CA ILE A 593 18.85 4.78 -22.91
C ILE A 593 19.03 6.29 -22.82
N THR A 594 18.14 7.02 -23.52
CA THR A 594 18.22 8.49 -23.63
C THR A 594 18.00 9.16 -22.26
N ASP A 595 18.57 10.35 -22.06
CA ASP A 595 18.52 11.10 -20.80
C ASP A 595 17.10 11.29 -20.25
N ARG A 596 16.10 11.42 -21.13
CA ARG A 596 14.69 11.51 -20.79
C ARG A 596 14.20 10.30 -20.00
N TYR A 597 14.63 9.11 -20.41
CA TYR A 597 14.20 7.86 -19.77
C TYR A 597 15.14 7.42 -18.65
N GLN A 598 16.38 7.90 -18.63
CA GLN A 598 17.34 7.53 -17.59
C GLN A 598 16.84 7.82 -16.18
N LEU A 599 16.11 8.90 -15.97
CA LEU A 599 15.54 9.24 -14.67
C LEU A 599 14.44 8.27 -14.24
N MET A 600 13.58 7.84 -15.17
CA MET A 600 12.43 6.97 -14.87
C MET A 600 12.82 5.50 -14.77
N TRP A 601 13.87 5.09 -15.49
CA TRP A 601 14.32 3.71 -15.56
C TRP A 601 15.49 3.39 -14.64
N ARG A 602 15.79 4.25 -13.67
CA ARG A 602 16.77 3.95 -12.63
C ARG A 602 16.27 2.80 -11.78
N PHE A 603 16.80 1.62 -12.04
CA PHE A 603 16.45 0.40 -11.32
C PHE A 603 16.78 0.49 -9.82
N ARG A 604 17.85 1.20 -9.46
CA ARG A 604 18.29 1.35 -8.08
C ARG A 604 17.33 2.20 -7.22
N THR A 605 16.77 3.24 -7.79
CA THR A 605 16.01 4.25 -7.03
C THR A 605 14.51 4.20 -7.27
N ASN A 606 14.10 3.70 -8.45
CA ASN A 606 12.70 3.71 -8.84
C ASN A 606 12.09 2.33 -8.75
N SER A 607 10.94 2.27 -8.14
CA SER A 607 10.09 1.08 -8.03
C SER A 607 9.18 0.94 -9.25
N MET A 608 8.46 -0.19 -9.31
CA MET A 608 7.37 -0.37 -10.27
C MET A 608 6.27 0.68 -10.08
N PHE A 609 6.05 1.15 -8.86
CA PHE A 609 5.07 2.19 -8.58
C PHE A 609 5.45 3.53 -9.20
N ASP A 610 6.73 3.93 -9.08
CA ASP A 610 7.23 5.17 -9.68
C ASP A 610 7.09 5.16 -11.20
N LEU A 611 7.45 4.03 -11.82
CA LEU A 611 7.29 3.83 -13.25
C LEU A 611 5.81 3.90 -13.67
N ALA A 612 4.93 3.22 -12.96
CA ALA A 612 3.50 3.21 -13.25
C ALA A 612 2.87 4.60 -13.08
N ASN A 613 3.28 5.34 -12.07
CA ASN A 613 2.79 6.69 -11.82
C ASN A 613 3.19 7.66 -12.94
N TYR A 614 4.38 7.48 -13.53
CA TYR A 614 4.83 8.28 -14.66
C TYR A 614 3.98 8.04 -15.93
N TYR A 615 3.61 6.78 -16.20
CA TYR A 615 2.83 6.42 -17.40
C TYR A 615 1.32 6.48 -17.20
N SER A 616 0.82 6.60 -15.97
CA SER A 616 -0.61 6.65 -15.68
C SER A 616 -1.19 8.04 -15.96
N MET A 617 -2.23 8.08 -16.80
CA MET A 617 -2.98 9.33 -17.05
C MET A 617 -3.99 9.64 -15.94
N HIS A 618 -4.34 8.66 -15.11
CA HIS A 618 -5.39 8.77 -14.11
C HIS A 618 -4.90 8.25 -12.74
N PRO A 619 -3.93 8.93 -12.11
CA PRO A 619 -3.50 8.57 -10.76
C PRO A 619 -4.65 8.82 -9.77
N VAL A 620 -4.90 7.87 -8.88
CA VAL A 620 -5.93 7.97 -7.85
C VAL A 620 -5.27 7.96 -6.48
N LEU A 621 -5.56 8.96 -5.65
CA LEU A 621 -5.18 8.97 -4.25
C LEU A 621 -6.35 8.43 -3.41
N LEU A 622 -6.09 7.38 -2.62
CA LEU A 622 -7.02 6.94 -1.58
C LEU A 622 -6.89 7.88 -0.39
N ASP A 623 -7.84 8.78 -0.22
CA ASP A 623 -7.76 9.92 0.70
C ASP A 623 -8.47 9.71 2.05
N GLU A 624 -9.18 8.58 2.24
CA GLU A 624 -9.89 8.29 3.48
C GLU A 624 -9.15 7.27 4.34
N HIS A 625 -8.76 7.66 5.56
CA HIS A 625 -8.02 6.82 6.51
C HIS A 625 -8.96 6.22 7.56
N PHE A 626 -8.96 4.90 7.67
CA PHE A 626 -9.85 4.13 8.55
C PHE A 626 -9.13 3.41 9.71
N ARG A 627 -7.80 3.39 9.73
CA ARG A 627 -7.00 2.59 10.67
C ARG A 627 -6.80 3.29 12.01
N SER A 628 -6.07 4.37 12.03
CA SER A 628 -5.54 5.01 13.23
C SER A 628 -6.41 6.16 13.73
N LEU A 629 -6.32 6.45 15.01
CA LEU A 629 -6.90 7.66 15.57
C LEU A 629 -6.18 8.92 15.08
N PRO A 630 -6.88 10.10 15.04
CA PRO A 630 -6.29 11.33 14.53
C PRO A 630 -4.93 11.72 15.11
N PRO A 631 -4.66 11.64 16.43
CA PRO A 631 -3.34 11.99 16.96
C PRO A 631 -2.19 11.17 16.40
N ILE A 632 -2.43 9.90 16.03
CA ILE A 632 -1.40 9.00 15.49
C ILE A 632 -1.07 9.39 14.04
N ILE A 633 -2.11 9.58 13.20
CA ILE A 633 -1.92 9.76 11.76
C ILE A 633 -1.68 11.22 11.35
N ASN A 634 -2.06 12.19 12.18
CA ASN A 634 -2.00 13.61 11.81
C ASN A 634 -0.58 14.08 11.44
N TYR A 635 0.43 13.62 12.20
CA TYR A 635 1.81 13.94 11.85
C TYR A 635 2.17 13.39 10.47
N SER A 636 1.92 12.11 10.25
CA SER A 636 2.18 11.45 8.96
C SER A 636 1.41 12.13 7.82
N ASN A 637 0.14 12.49 8.05
CA ASN A 637 -0.69 13.18 7.07
C ASN A 637 -0.08 14.54 6.68
N LYS A 638 0.37 15.32 7.66
CA LYS A 638 0.96 16.64 7.41
C LYS A 638 2.29 16.54 6.68
N GLU A 639 3.23 15.73 7.19
CA GLU A 639 4.61 15.70 6.72
C GLU A 639 4.79 14.90 5.42
N PHE A 640 4.07 13.79 5.25
CA PHE A 640 4.26 12.90 4.10
C PHE A 640 3.18 13.03 3.04
N TYR A 641 1.95 13.40 3.42
CA TYR A 641 0.81 13.42 2.48
C TYR A 641 0.21 14.82 2.26
N GLY A 642 0.85 15.87 2.80
CA GLY A 642 0.46 17.27 2.58
C GLY A 642 -0.95 17.60 3.08
N GLY A 643 -1.42 16.94 4.14
CA GLY A 643 -2.73 17.16 4.74
C GLY A 643 -3.92 16.63 3.92
N ARG A 644 -3.67 15.84 2.87
CA ARG A 644 -4.71 15.38 1.94
C ARG A 644 -5.53 14.20 2.44
N ILE A 645 -5.11 13.55 3.52
CA ILE A 645 -5.79 12.37 4.07
C ILE A 645 -6.90 12.81 5.01
N LYS A 646 -8.10 12.34 4.77
CA LYS A 646 -9.29 12.54 5.62
C LYS A 646 -9.34 11.43 6.66
N VAL A 647 -9.24 11.77 7.93
CA VAL A 647 -9.29 10.78 9.00
C VAL A 647 -10.73 10.47 9.35
N MET A 648 -11.17 9.25 9.08
CA MET A 648 -12.57 8.82 9.24
C MET A 648 -12.89 8.31 10.66
N ARG A 649 -11.88 8.20 11.53
CA ARG A 649 -12.04 7.83 12.93
C ARG A 649 -12.13 9.05 13.82
N ARG A 650 -13.02 8.98 14.83
CA ARG A 650 -13.13 10.01 15.86
C ARG A 650 -12.30 9.60 17.08
N ASN A 651 -11.63 10.57 17.67
CA ASN A 651 -10.95 10.39 18.95
C ASN A 651 -11.97 10.58 20.09
N ASP A 652 -12.08 9.57 20.93
CA ASP A 652 -12.72 9.73 22.24
C ASP A 652 -11.63 10.26 23.19
N ASN A 653 -11.69 11.53 23.53
CA ASN A 653 -10.67 12.26 24.33
C ASN A 653 -10.41 11.66 25.71
N SER A 654 -11.05 10.55 26.07
CA SER A 654 -10.92 9.87 27.36
C SER A 654 -9.63 9.07 27.54
N LYS A 655 -8.88 8.76 26.46
CA LYS A 655 -7.68 7.91 26.50
C LYS A 655 -6.45 8.64 25.95
N LYS A 656 -5.29 8.41 26.59
CA LYS A 656 -4.00 8.90 26.09
C LYS A 656 -3.59 8.10 24.87
N VAL A 657 -3.69 8.70 23.70
CA VAL A 657 -3.42 8.05 22.41
C VAL A 657 -1.92 7.98 22.14
N LEU A 658 -1.18 9.06 22.45
CA LEU A 658 0.28 9.13 22.35
C LEU A 658 0.87 9.22 23.74
N GLU A 659 1.86 8.38 24.01
CA GLU A 659 2.60 8.35 25.27
C GLU A 659 4.09 8.30 24.99
N THR A 660 4.86 9.08 25.74
CA THR A 660 6.33 9.06 25.71
C THR A 660 6.85 8.72 27.08
N VAL A 661 7.64 7.67 27.16
CA VAL A 661 8.33 7.22 28.35
C VAL A 661 9.81 7.59 28.20
N VAL A 662 10.29 8.50 29.07
CA VAL A 662 11.71 8.89 29.09
C VAL A 662 12.45 7.95 30.00
N VAL A 663 13.55 7.36 29.50
CA VAL A 663 14.46 6.46 30.22
C VAL A 663 15.80 7.17 30.43
N PRO A 664 16.01 7.90 31.52
CA PRO A 664 17.16 8.79 31.68
C PRO A 664 18.50 8.07 31.72
N ASP A 665 18.50 6.83 32.21
CA ASP A 665 19.71 6.00 32.39
C ASP A 665 20.00 5.12 31.17
N GLY A 666 19.35 5.39 30.03
CA GLY A 666 19.54 4.63 28.84
C GLY A 666 20.97 4.72 28.31
N LYS A 667 21.53 3.57 28.01
CA LYS A 667 22.86 3.41 27.41
C LYS A 667 22.81 2.31 26.36
N VAL A 668 23.52 2.53 25.26
CA VAL A 668 23.66 1.55 24.19
C VAL A 668 24.97 0.78 24.37
N ASP A 669 24.91 -0.54 24.26
CA ASP A 669 26.10 -1.39 24.29
C ASP A 669 27.02 -1.07 23.10
N PHE A 670 28.34 -1.00 23.34
CA PHE A 670 29.31 -0.64 22.31
C PHE A 670 29.37 -1.66 21.16
N ASP A 671 29.13 -2.94 21.43
CA ASP A 671 29.27 -4.02 20.46
C ASP A 671 27.96 -4.33 19.71
N ALA A 672 26.85 -3.82 20.22
CA ALA A 672 25.53 -4.05 19.63
C ALA A 672 24.62 -2.87 19.96
N THR A 673 23.80 -2.43 19.02
CA THR A 673 22.84 -1.33 19.22
C THR A 673 21.70 -1.73 20.17
N ARG A 674 22.03 -2.17 21.39
CA ARG A 674 21.10 -2.61 22.44
C ARG A 674 21.07 -1.60 23.58
N ASN A 675 19.89 -1.19 23.98
CA ASN A 675 19.62 -0.31 25.11
C ASN A 675 18.83 -1.08 26.18
N LEU A 676 19.53 -1.74 27.09
CA LEU A 676 18.93 -2.61 28.10
C LEU A 676 17.96 -1.87 29.04
N PRO A 677 18.27 -0.67 29.58
CA PRO A 677 17.33 0.08 30.39
C PRO A 677 16.02 0.40 29.66
N GLU A 678 16.07 0.69 28.36
CA GLU A 678 14.89 0.96 27.56
C GLU A 678 14.05 -0.31 27.37
N ILE A 679 14.71 -1.47 27.17
CA ILE A 679 14.05 -2.78 27.11
C ILE A 679 13.34 -3.09 28.42
N GLU A 680 13.98 -2.88 29.56
CA GLU A 680 13.39 -3.14 30.87
C GLU A 680 12.16 -2.28 31.12
N ALA A 681 12.23 -0.98 30.79
CA ALA A 681 11.10 -0.07 30.90
C ALA A 681 9.93 -0.49 29.98
N LEU A 682 10.25 -0.89 28.75
CA LEU A 682 9.25 -1.35 27.77
C LEU A 682 8.58 -2.65 28.22
N VAL A 683 9.36 -3.65 28.63
CA VAL A 683 8.83 -4.96 29.07
C VAL A 683 7.95 -4.81 30.32
N LYS A 684 8.33 -3.93 31.27
CA LYS A 684 7.50 -3.60 32.41
C LYS A 684 6.16 -3.01 32.00
N ARG A 685 6.19 -2.03 31.09
CA ARG A 685 4.98 -1.38 30.58
C ARG A 685 4.09 -2.34 29.80
N LEU A 686 4.68 -3.20 28.97
CA LEU A 686 3.99 -4.28 28.27
C LEU A 686 3.24 -5.19 29.24
N HIS A 687 3.90 -5.64 30.30
CA HIS A 687 3.28 -6.49 31.32
C HIS A 687 2.10 -5.80 32.01
N GLU A 688 2.24 -4.51 32.34
CA GLU A 688 1.14 -3.71 32.91
C GLU A 688 -0.06 -3.66 31.98
N ILE A 689 0.16 -3.43 30.67
CA ILE A 689 -0.90 -3.37 29.66
C ILE A 689 -1.61 -4.72 29.55
N VAL A 690 -0.86 -5.82 29.44
CA VAL A 690 -1.43 -7.18 29.32
C VAL A 690 -2.26 -7.53 30.54
N VAL A 691 -1.76 -7.29 31.76
CA VAL A 691 -2.48 -7.56 33.00
C VAL A 691 -3.74 -6.71 33.13
N GLU A 692 -3.67 -5.44 32.73
CA GLU A 692 -4.83 -4.56 32.77
C GLU A 692 -5.90 -4.97 31.76
N ASP A 693 -5.51 -5.35 30.55
CA ASP A 693 -6.43 -5.78 29.49
C ASP A 693 -7.09 -7.12 29.81
N GLU A 694 -6.35 -8.08 30.36
CA GLU A 694 -6.92 -9.34 30.85
C GLU A 694 -8.00 -9.15 31.90
N ARG A 695 -7.89 -8.10 32.72
CA ARG A 695 -8.93 -7.76 33.72
C ARG A 695 -10.16 -7.10 33.11
N LYS A 696 -9.97 -6.28 32.07
CA LYS A 696 -11.04 -5.46 31.46
C LYS A 696 -11.73 -6.13 30.29
N ASN A 697 -10.98 -6.87 29.45
CA ASN A 697 -11.44 -7.42 28.18
C ASN A 697 -10.98 -8.87 27.96
N PRO A 698 -11.32 -9.82 28.83
CA PRO A 698 -10.80 -11.20 28.73
C PRO A 698 -11.17 -11.92 27.44
N ASP A 699 -12.32 -11.57 26.83
CA ASP A 699 -12.86 -12.21 25.64
C ASP A 699 -12.44 -11.52 24.34
N ASN A 700 -11.91 -10.29 24.42
CA ASN A 700 -11.49 -9.53 23.24
C ASN A 700 -10.18 -8.78 23.53
N PRO A 701 -9.07 -9.51 23.66
CA PRO A 701 -7.78 -8.93 24.02
C PRO A 701 -7.26 -7.97 22.94
N VAL A 702 -6.56 -6.93 23.39
CA VAL A 702 -5.90 -5.99 22.49
C VAL A 702 -4.67 -6.63 21.83
N SER A 703 -4.48 -6.39 20.55
CA SER A 703 -3.28 -6.80 19.83
C SER A 703 -2.13 -5.80 20.07
N ILE A 704 -0.91 -6.32 20.29
CA ILE A 704 0.24 -5.49 20.66
C ILE A 704 1.40 -5.72 19.71
N GLY A 705 2.01 -4.62 19.25
CA GLY A 705 3.23 -4.65 18.47
C GLY A 705 4.38 -3.97 19.19
N ILE A 706 5.58 -4.50 19.03
CA ILE A 706 6.80 -3.91 19.57
C ILE A 706 7.75 -3.67 18.42
N ILE A 707 8.10 -2.41 18.20
CA ILE A 707 8.94 -2.00 17.08
C ILE A 707 10.25 -1.41 17.62
N SER A 708 11.37 -1.83 17.04
CA SER A 708 12.63 -1.11 17.19
C SER A 708 13.33 -0.98 15.85
N PRO A 709 14.03 0.13 15.59
CA PRO A 709 14.81 0.32 14.36
C PRO A 709 15.99 -0.64 14.25
N PHE A 710 16.49 -1.15 15.39
CA PHE A 710 17.72 -1.93 15.44
C PHE A 710 17.46 -3.40 15.78
N ARG A 711 17.98 -4.27 14.93
CA ARG A 711 17.80 -5.72 15.07
C ARG A 711 18.30 -6.27 16.40
N ALA A 712 19.48 -5.86 16.84
CA ALA A 712 20.03 -6.31 18.12
C ALA A 712 19.09 -5.96 19.30
N GLN A 713 18.39 -4.83 19.23
CA GLN A 713 17.36 -4.45 20.17
C GLN A 713 16.14 -5.38 20.07
N VAL A 714 15.69 -5.68 18.86
CA VAL A 714 14.56 -6.60 18.60
C VAL A 714 14.83 -7.99 19.18
N GLU A 715 16.01 -8.55 18.91
CA GLU A 715 16.40 -9.87 19.44
C GLU A 715 16.41 -9.90 20.96
N GLN A 716 16.97 -8.86 21.59
CA GLN A 716 16.97 -8.77 23.03
C GLN A 716 15.57 -8.55 23.61
N LEU A 717 14.72 -7.79 22.92
CA LEU A 717 13.31 -7.63 23.27
C LEU A 717 12.57 -8.96 23.23
N LYS A 718 12.76 -9.79 22.19
CA LYS A 718 12.17 -11.12 22.10
C LYS A 718 12.56 -11.99 23.31
N ILE A 719 13.84 -12.01 23.65
CA ILE A 719 14.35 -12.76 24.81
C ILE A 719 13.74 -12.23 26.12
N SER A 720 13.66 -10.92 26.27
CA SER A 720 13.18 -10.30 27.51
C SER A 720 11.67 -10.42 27.69
N VAL A 721 10.90 -10.33 26.63
CA VAL A 721 9.44 -10.54 26.65
C VAL A 721 9.10 -12.00 26.95
N ALA A 722 9.80 -12.97 26.33
CA ALA A 722 9.60 -14.39 26.60
C ALA A 722 9.91 -14.81 28.04
N LYS A 723 10.72 -14.03 28.77
CA LYS A 723 10.96 -14.28 30.22
C LYS A 723 9.80 -13.84 31.11
N VAL A 724 8.99 -12.88 30.64
CA VAL A 724 7.95 -12.24 31.46
C VAL A 724 6.54 -12.69 31.09
N LEU A 725 6.31 -12.98 29.81
CA LEU A 725 5.01 -13.42 29.31
C LEU A 725 5.09 -14.87 28.83
N SER A 726 4.03 -15.64 29.12
CA SER A 726 3.88 -17.00 28.58
C SER A 726 3.54 -16.98 27.10
N GLU A 727 3.88 -18.05 26.39
CA GLU A 727 3.56 -18.23 24.96
C GLU A 727 2.04 -18.05 24.70
N HIS A 728 1.19 -18.62 25.56
CA HIS A 728 -0.26 -18.44 25.48
C HIS A 728 -0.69 -16.96 25.56
N MET A 729 -0.07 -16.14 26.42
CA MET A 729 -0.34 -14.71 26.52
C MET A 729 0.13 -13.97 25.28
N MET A 730 1.28 -14.36 24.72
CA MET A 730 1.82 -13.77 23.50
C MET A 730 0.91 -14.06 22.31
N GLU A 731 0.43 -15.28 22.16
CA GLU A 731 -0.53 -15.65 21.12
C GLU A 731 -1.88 -14.95 21.29
N LYS A 732 -2.41 -14.93 22.51
CA LYS A 732 -3.70 -14.32 22.82
C LYS A 732 -3.73 -12.82 22.47
N HIS A 733 -2.68 -12.08 22.81
CA HIS A 733 -2.55 -10.65 22.50
C HIS A 733 -1.89 -10.40 21.13
N GLN A 734 -1.67 -11.45 20.33
CA GLN A 734 -1.02 -11.35 19.02
C GLN A 734 0.26 -10.50 19.08
N ILE A 735 1.10 -10.75 20.10
CA ILE A 735 2.32 -9.96 20.31
C ILE A 735 3.31 -10.23 19.20
N GLU A 736 3.62 -9.21 18.41
CA GLU A 736 4.64 -9.23 17.36
C GLU A 736 5.80 -8.33 17.79
N ILE A 737 7.03 -8.79 17.60
CA ILE A 737 8.26 -8.03 17.94
C ILE A 737 9.15 -8.01 16.72
N GLY A 738 9.42 -6.82 16.18
CA GLY A 738 10.21 -6.71 14.96
C GLY A 738 10.64 -5.28 14.64
N THR A 739 11.19 -5.13 13.46
CA THR A 739 11.52 -3.82 12.89
C THR A 739 10.30 -3.23 12.15
N ALA A 740 10.42 -2.01 11.66
CA ALA A 740 9.38 -1.40 10.83
C ALA A 740 9.06 -2.23 9.57
N HIS A 741 10.04 -2.99 9.06
CA HIS A 741 9.86 -3.89 7.91
C HIS A 741 8.96 -5.07 8.25
N THR A 742 9.20 -5.72 9.39
CA THR A 742 8.37 -6.83 9.89
C THR A 742 6.90 -6.44 9.99
N PHE A 743 6.64 -5.17 10.37
CA PHE A 743 5.29 -4.64 10.50
C PHE A 743 4.70 -4.06 9.22
N GLN A 744 5.41 -4.13 8.10
CA GLN A 744 4.86 -3.60 6.86
C GLN A 744 3.66 -4.44 6.41
N GLY A 745 2.56 -3.77 6.05
CA GLY A 745 1.28 -4.41 5.76
C GLY A 745 0.48 -4.86 7.00
N ASP A 746 1.10 -4.85 8.19
CA ASP A 746 0.46 -5.24 9.44
C ASP A 746 0.01 -4.05 10.29
N GLU A 747 -0.78 -4.31 11.32
CA GLU A 747 -1.30 -3.30 12.24
C GLU A 747 -1.65 -3.92 13.59
N ARG A 748 -1.50 -3.16 14.66
CA ARG A 748 -1.85 -3.59 16.04
C ARG A 748 -2.64 -2.50 16.74
N ASP A 749 -3.38 -2.89 17.76
CA ASP A 749 -4.17 -1.96 18.55
C ASP A 749 -3.26 -1.02 19.34
N ILE A 750 -2.20 -1.56 19.90
CA ILE A 750 -1.17 -0.81 20.65
C ILE A 750 0.19 -1.08 20.02
N ILE A 751 0.97 -0.03 19.79
CA ILE A 751 2.36 -0.14 19.35
C ILE A 751 3.27 0.48 20.43
N LEU A 752 4.28 -0.29 20.85
CA LEU A 752 5.37 0.18 21.68
C LEU A 752 6.62 0.33 20.81
N ILE A 753 7.24 1.51 20.82
CA ILE A 753 8.44 1.78 20.02
C ILE A 753 9.62 2.01 20.94
N SER A 754 10.65 1.18 20.81
CA SER A 754 11.96 1.38 21.45
C SER A 754 12.93 1.96 20.44
N TRP A 755 13.31 3.21 20.60
CA TRP A 755 14.20 3.89 19.65
C TRP A 755 15.65 3.47 19.79
N ALA A 756 16.02 2.91 20.95
CA ALA A 756 17.36 2.38 21.27
C ALA A 756 18.50 3.37 20.95
N TYR A 757 18.25 4.67 21.10
CA TYR A 757 19.21 5.72 20.88
C TYR A 757 19.51 6.43 22.21
N ALA A 758 20.78 6.55 22.55
CA ALA A 758 21.25 7.16 23.77
C ALA A 758 22.44 8.10 23.50
N ASN A 759 22.88 8.85 24.52
CA ASN A 759 23.99 9.81 24.39
C ASN A 759 25.30 9.19 23.93
N ASN A 760 25.49 7.89 24.15
CA ASN A 760 26.66 7.14 23.73
C ASN A 760 26.48 6.38 22.40
N SER A 761 25.37 6.61 21.67
CA SER A 761 25.14 5.98 20.38
C SER A 761 26.07 6.53 19.30
N PHE A 762 26.41 5.68 18.33
CA PHE A 762 27.19 6.10 17.17
C PHE A 762 26.41 7.11 16.31
N PRO A 763 27.08 8.13 15.72
CA PRO A 763 26.43 9.08 14.82
C PRO A 763 25.68 8.44 13.64
N GLN A 764 26.19 7.31 13.14
CA GLN A 764 25.55 6.53 12.05
C GLN A 764 24.16 6.01 12.44
N SER A 765 23.95 5.68 13.71
CA SER A 765 22.63 5.27 14.20
C SER A 765 21.59 6.38 14.03
N LEU A 766 21.99 7.64 14.22
CA LEU A 766 21.09 8.78 14.00
C LEU A 766 20.74 8.95 12.52
N ILE A 767 21.69 8.75 11.61
CA ILE A 767 21.45 8.81 10.16
C ILE A 767 20.41 7.76 9.75
N PHE A 768 20.49 6.58 10.33
CA PHE A 768 19.49 5.51 10.09
C PHE A 768 18.11 5.92 10.60
N LEU A 769 18.02 6.50 11.80
CA LEU A 769 16.75 6.98 12.37
C LEU A 769 16.14 8.16 11.59
N GLN A 770 16.94 8.87 10.82
CA GLN A 770 16.47 9.99 9.98
C GLN A 770 15.84 9.54 8.66
N LYS A 771 15.81 8.24 8.34
CA LYS A 771 15.15 7.73 7.12
C LYS A 771 13.62 7.95 7.21
N PRO A 772 13.04 8.84 6.40
CA PRO A 772 11.64 9.26 6.57
C PRO A 772 10.64 8.12 6.33
N ASN A 773 10.92 7.25 5.37
CA ASN A 773 10.03 6.15 5.01
C ASN A 773 9.93 5.09 6.13
N LEU A 774 11.06 4.78 6.78
CA LEU A 774 11.10 3.87 7.92
C LEU A 774 10.28 4.42 9.09
N PHE A 775 10.46 5.70 9.37
CA PHE A 775 9.72 6.39 10.42
C PHE A 775 8.22 6.41 10.12
N ASN A 776 7.82 6.77 8.90
CA ASN A 776 6.42 6.79 8.49
C ASN A 776 5.76 5.42 8.63
N VAL A 777 6.46 4.34 8.27
CA VAL A 777 5.94 2.99 8.45
C VAL A 777 5.76 2.67 9.93
N ALA A 778 6.76 2.92 10.77
CA ALA A 778 6.69 2.59 12.20
C ALA A 778 5.52 3.26 12.91
N ILE A 779 5.33 4.58 12.72
CA ILE A 779 4.29 5.33 13.42
C ILE A 779 2.86 5.06 12.92
N THR A 780 2.72 4.55 11.70
CA THR A 780 1.39 4.28 11.10
C THR A 780 0.87 2.86 11.37
N ARG A 781 1.55 2.08 12.24
CA ARG A 781 1.12 0.71 12.58
C ARG A 781 0.09 0.65 13.70
N ALA A 782 0.03 1.68 14.57
CA ALA A 782 -0.90 1.73 15.69
C ALA A 782 -2.33 2.09 15.26
N ARG A 783 -3.31 1.38 15.81
CA ARG A 783 -4.74 1.72 15.64
C ARG A 783 -5.23 2.69 16.71
N TYR A 784 -4.94 2.42 17.99
CA TYR A 784 -5.52 3.14 19.12
C TYR A 784 -4.49 3.85 20.00
N GLN A 785 -3.31 3.26 20.21
CA GLN A 785 -2.31 3.82 21.09
C GLN A 785 -0.89 3.58 20.57
N MET A 786 -0.04 4.57 20.73
CA MET A 786 1.39 4.47 20.46
C MET A 786 2.16 4.95 21.70
N ILE A 787 3.11 4.13 22.16
CA ILE A 787 3.96 4.39 23.34
C ILE A 787 5.41 4.40 22.88
N ASN A 788 6.08 5.55 23.00
CA ASN A 788 7.47 5.71 22.62
C ASN A 788 8.38 5.62 23.84
N PHE A 789 9.48 4.87 23.75
CA PHE A 789 10.54 4.79 24.73
C PHE A 789 11.78 5.49 24.19
N ILE A 790 12.28 6.50 24.90
CA ILE A 790 13.41 7.33 24.50
C ILE A 790 14.38 7.52 25.66
N SER A 791 15.67 7.42 25.39
CA SER A 791 16.72 7.49 26.43
C SER A 791 17.41 8.85 26.51
N THR A 792 17.25 9.71 25.52
CA THR A 792 17.89 11.02 25.51
C THR A 792 16.97 12.12 24.97
N PRO A 793 16.94 13.29 25.64
CA PRO A 793 16.22 14.45 25.11
C PRO A 793 16.74 14.96 23.76
N GLN A 794 17.95 14.59 23.36
CA GLN A 794 18.53 15.00 22.08
C GLN A 794 17.77 14.42 20.90
N VAL A 795 17.11 13.28 21.05
CA VAL A 795 16.22 12.72 20.03
C VAL A 795 15.06 13.66 19.74
N THR A 796 14.57 14.37 20.78
CA THR A 796 13.47 15.34 20.65
C THR A 796 13.92 16.74 20.25
N SER A 797 15.20 17.07 20.42
CA SER A 797 15.75 18.41 20.17
C SER A 797 16.49 18.54 18.82
N CYS A 798 16.67 17.45 18.08
CA CYS A 798 17.35 17.49 16.80
C CYS A 798 16.39 18.03 15.71
N PRO A 799 16.60 19.25 15.18
CA PRO A 799 15.65 19.90 14.28
C PRO A 799 15.50 19.18 12.92
N ASN A 800 16.44 18.31 12.59
CA ASN A 800 16.46 17.55 11.33
C ASN A 800 16.06 16.09 11.50
N SER A 801 15.69 15.64 12.71
CA SER A 801 15.22 14.26 12.92
C SER A 801 13.70 14.22 12.91
N LEU A 802 13.14 13.46 12.00
CA LEU A 802 11.69 13.22 11.94
C LEU A 802 11.16 12.59 13.23
N SER A 803 11.99 11.77 13.90
CA SER A 803 11.68 11.18 15.19
C SER A 803 11.53 12.24 16.30
N ALA A 804 12.31 13.33 16.27
CA ALA A 804 12.22 14.40 17.25
C ALA A 804 10.97 15.26 17.10
N SER A 805 10.46 15.43 15.87
CA SER A 805 9.27 16.23 15.61
C SER A 805 7.95 15.48 15.87
N ALA A 806 8.01 14.17 16.04
CA ALA A 806 6.83 13.33 16.32
C ALA A 806 6.60 13.06 17.81
N THR A 807 7.63 13.27 18.65
CA THR A 807 7.53 13.19 20.11
C THR A 807 7.21 14.52 20.74
#